data_74d18928fb1d8a3c94da877464235258
#
_entry.id   74d18928fb1d8a3c94da877464235258
#
_cell.length_a   1.000
_cell.length_b   1.000
_cell.length_c   1.000
_cell.angle_alpha   90.00
_cell.angle_beta   90.00
_cell.angle_gamma   90.00
#
_symmetry.space_group_name_H-M   'P 1'
#
loop_
_entity.id
_entity.type
_entity.pdbx_description
1 polymer ?
#
loop_
_entity_poly.entity_id
_entity_poly.type
_entity_poly.pdbx_seq_one_letter_code
_entity_poly.pdbx_strand_id
1 'polypeptide(L)'
;MITKRNLIGLSLFICQFLSSAALRAQPLTLSHPHGIYDSPFTLTVKQAEADGSTIRYTLDGSEPTAASTPYTAPLQVKGTTILRAAAYLDGKRTSDMTTATFLFMDDVLSQPEWPEGYPAEWGRYTQISGTAKADYGMDPEMTGDSKLRPKILQGLKDLPVVSIVTDKDNLFSHENDEERGGIYIFTGPPVGDDTGHGWTRPASVEMFCYGDAQGIDLSTTCGLRLHGGHGRLAEKNPKHSFRLVFKEKYGPKTLKYPLFGENEPKKFDQLVLRCHFGNSWQHWAEGNRQKAQYSRDIWTRRMQRKIGRTSVNALYVNLFLNGMYWGMYNLAERVDDQFGKDHLGGKTEETDVIKIEEDGGNHLEASEGTMDAWNLMVNTANKVDGSANGQAAYELLCDSLLDVDNFIDYMIINQYGGNTDWDHHNWYAIRRHNNDSVSSQGFQFLCWDTEIIFENLYENILGLNNGSSFPSGIFQHLLRNEQFARRYQKRAKELLADDGLLGPQSVVEVWDSLYHTISYAVYAEAARWGDYRRDVHRWQSKGELYTVDNQFMKERRRLLNDYFPYRSDFVLSSILDYVGIDDFEAPDDWVKLTKQMFCEWSGSGKDAKALDKQVTVDWNMGQTVGGGTAIAGFVNVDHNQFADLSQYDRLVLRGSGSGLRILANRLVAHGPWKQIVVSFNNRDPYWNEEYQAIIVPLSDLMTMNDTDGNRRKDSFLHLNALKVDWNSSCKVTAAYLVPAEALAIESIGSQSQPFSTSYYNLQGQKVERPTRGIYIRNGKKMVVR
;
A
#
# COMPACT_ATOMS: atom_id res chain seq x y z
N MET A 1 -40.80 62.13 49.16
CA MET A 1 -40.82 61.78 50.62
C MET A 1 -39.59 60.88 50.81
N ILE A 2 -38.48 61.43 51.31
CA ILE A 2 -38.02 61.31 52.71
C ILE A 2 -37.77 59.80 53.04
N THR A 3 -36.65 59.30 53.43
CA THR A 3 -35.41 59.78 54.07
C THR A 3 -34.46 58.60 54.36
N LYS A 4 -33.16 58.92 54.43
CA LYS A 4 -32.10 58.44 55.36
C LYS A 4 -31.41 57.15 55.00
N ARG A 5 -30.13 57.25 54.53
CA ARG A 5 -28.86 57.19 55.31
C ARG A 5 -28.77 55.98 56.22
N ASN A 6 -27.77 55.10 55.86
CA ASN A 6 -26.71 54.79 56.82
C ASN A 6 -25.44 54.25 56.08
N LEU A 7 -24.34 54.93 56.32
CA LEU A 7 -22.96 54.53 56.12
C LEU A 7 -22.64 53.40 57.11
N ILE A 8 -22.02 52.31 56.66
CA ILE A 8 -21.13 51.53 57.49
C ILE A 8 -20.02 50.89 56.59
N GLY A 9 -18.82 51.27 56.84
CA GLY A 9 -17.63 50.43 56.88
C GLY A 9 -17.15 49.76 55.58
N LEU A 10 -16.30 50.46 54.84
CA LEU A 10 -15.42 49.89 53.86
C LEU A 10 -14.22 49.24 54.55
N SER A 11 -14.30 47.93 54.86
CA SER A 11 -13.13 47.13 55.20
C SER A 11 -12.51 46.59 53.93
N LEU A 12 -11.40 47.13 53.48
CA LEU A 12 -10.55 46.56 52.44
C LEU A 12 -9.98 45.22 52.94
N PHE A 13 -10.55 44.11 52.54
CA PHE A 13 -9.85 42.82 52.51
C PHE A 13 -9.16 42.73 51.16
N ILE A 14 -7.88 43.12 51.11
CA ILE A 14 -6.95 42.77 50.06
C ILE A 14 -6.67 41.27 50.25
N CYS A 15 -7.48 40.40 49.65
CA CYS A 15 -7.05 39.03 49.35
C CYS A 15 -5.95 39.09 48.29
N GLN A 16 -4.71 39.05 48.75
CA GLN A 16 -3.61 38.66 47.89
C GLN A 16 -3.90 37.22 47.38
N PHE A 17 -4.48 37.12 46.21
CA PHE A 17 -4.31 35.94 45.40
C PHE A 17 -2.82 35.86 45.02
N LEU A 18 -2.05 35.22 45.89
CA LEU A 18 -0.83 34.56 45.46
C LEU A 18 -1.29 33.50 44.43
N SER A 19 -1.32 33.89 43.18
CA SER A 19 -1.23 32.92 42.08
C SER A 19 0.10 32.22 42.33
N SER A 20 0.05 31.04 42.92
CA SER A 20 1.11 30.06 42.77
C SER A 20 1.12 29.70 41.28
N ALA A 21 1.77 30.52 40.48
CA ALA A 21 2.36 30.03 39.27
C ALA A 21 3.26 28.87 39.76
N ALA A 22 2.82 27.65 39.62
CA ALA A 22 3.69 26.51 39.76
C ALA A 22 4.93 26.82 38.92
N LEU A 23 6.04 27.14 39.56
CA LEU A 23 7.32 27.27 38.86
C LEU A 23 7.48 25.96 38.10
N ARG A 24 7.34 26.01 36.80
CA ARG A 24 7.55 24.85 35.97
C ARG A 24 9.02 24.47 36.20
N ALA A 25 9.26 23.30 36.72
CA ALA A 25 10.61 22.81 36.94
C ALA A 25 11.42 22.95 35.66
N GLN A 26 12.57 23.59 35.73
CA GLN A 26 13.44 23.83 34.55
C GLN A 26 14.36 22.62 34.36
N PRO A 27 14.56 22.15 33.11
CA PRO A 27 15.56 21.10 32.86
C PRO A 27 16.98 21.61 33.17
N LEU A 28 17.87 20.68 33.46
CA LEU A 28 19.27 20.98 33.64
C LEU A 28 19.93 21.32 32.29
N THR A 29 20.92 22.21 32.32
CA THR A 29 21.70 22.56 31.12
C THR A 29 22.98 21.76 31.06
N LEU A 30 23.25 21.15 29.92
CA LEU A 30 24.47 20.38 29.65
C LEU A 30 25.42 21.17 28.77
N SER A 31 26.76 21.00 29.00
CA SER A 31 27.78 21.64 28.16
C SER A 31 27.91 21.01 26.76
N HIS A 32 27.42 19.80 26.59
CA HIS A 32 27.37 19.07 25.32
C HIS A 32 25.96 18.50 25.12
N PRO A 33 25.39 18.63 23.93
CA PRO A 33 24.09 18.03 23.62
C PRO A 33 24.23 16.50 23.49
N HIS A 34 23.09 15.82 23.45
CA HIS A 34 23.06 14.41 23.00
C HIS A 34 23.62 14.31 21.57
N GLY A 35 24.17 13.15 21.19
CA GLY A 35 24.74 13.02 19.85
C GLY A 35 25.77 11.92 19.72
N ILE A 36 26.38 11.86 18.54
CA ILE A 36 27.47 10.95 18.19
C ILE A 36 28.80 11.71 18.31
N TYR A 37 29.74 11.14 19.05
CA TYR A 37 31.04 11.74 19.36
C TYR A 37 32.18 10.84 18.88
N ASP A 38 33.22 11.46 18.33
CA ASP A 38 34.43 10.77 17.88
C ASP A 38 35.59 10.90 18.89
N SER A 39 35.45 11.70 19.94
CA SER A 39 36.49 11.95 20.92
C SER A 39 35.94 12.17 22.33
N PRO A 40 36.64 11.71 23.38
CA PRO A 40 36.29 11.97 24.78
C PRO A 40 36.17 13.47 25.08
N PHE A 41 35.27 13.83 25.98
CA PHE A 41 35.04 15.20 26.42
C PHE A 41 34.68 15.29 27.90
N THR A 42 34.73 16.51 28.44
CA THR A 42 34.32 16.80 29.81
C THR A 42 32.93 17.42 29.82
N LEU A 43 31.97 16.74 30.44
CA LEU A 43 30.58 17.16 30.54
C LEU A 43 30.33 17.93 31.83
N THR A 44 29.77 19.15 31.71
CA THR A 44 29.26 19.89 32.87
C THR A 44 27.74 19.92 32.87
N VAL A 45 27.16 19.76 34.05
CA VAL A 45 25.71 19.81 34.30
C VAL A 45 25.43 21.04 35.17
N LYS A 46 24.50 21.89 34.73
CA LYS A 46 24.16 23.12 35.46
C LYS A 46 22.66 23.24 35.67
N GLN A 47 22.26 23.79 36.80
CA GLN A 47 20.92 24.24 37.08
C GLN A 47 20.79 25.72 36.74
N ALA A 48 19.64 26.17 36.25
CA ALA A 48 19.43 27.57 35.85
C ALA A 48 19.53 28.53 37.04
N GLU A 49 19.03 28.14 38.21
CA GLU A 49 19.08 28.92 39.45
C GLU A 49 19.51 28.04 40.63
N ALA A 50 20.35 28.57 41.50
CA ALA A 50 20.77 27.88 42.71
C ALA A 50 19.68 28.03 43.80
N ASP A 51 18.89 27.00 43.99
CA ASP A 51 17.80 26.91 45.00
C ASP A 51 18.15 26.07 46.23
N GLY A 52 19.44 25.71 46.38
CA GLY A 52 19.91 24.81 47.42
C GLY A 52 19.71 23.33 47.12
N SER A 53 19.18 22.98 45.99
CA SER A 53 19.03 21.58 45.56
C SER A 53 20.38 20.96 45.16
N THR A 54 20.45 19.64 45.22
CA THR A 54 21.60 18.85 44.76
C THR A 54 21.23 18.13 43.43
N ILE A 55 22.05 18.31 42.39
CA ILE A 55 21.92 17.50 41.18
C ILE A 55 22.31 16.07 41.48
N ARG A 56 21.42 15.12 41.14
CA ARG A 56 21.65 13.68 41.21
C ARG A 56 21.64 13.10 39.81
N TYR A 57 22.45 12.06 39.56
CA TYR A 57 22.52 11.46 38.21
C TYR A 57 22.75 9.95 38.29
N THR A 58 22.44 9.30 37.18
CA THR A 58 22.74 7.89 36.84
C THR A 58 23.41 7.83 35.46
N LEU A 59 24.13 6.75 35.19
CA LEU A 59 24.78 6.48 33.90
C LEU A 59 24.37 5.11 33.29
N ASP A 60 23.41 4.43 33.91
CA ASP A 60 22.92 3.09 33.54
C ASP A 60 21.49 3.11 32.93
N GLY A 61 20.96 4.29 32.65
CA GLY A 61 19.62 4.47 32.13
C GLY A 61 18.52 4.46 33.19
N SER A 62 18.82 4.16 34.47
CA SER A 62 17.84 4.22 35.55
C SER A 62 17.45 5.66 35.91
N GLU A 63 16.23 5.85 36.41
CA GLU A 63 15.80 7.15 36.91
C GLU A 63 16.56 7.53 38.19
N PRO A 64 17.27 8.67 38.23
CA PRO A 64 17.94 9.09 39.45
C PRO A 64 16.94 9.39 40.55
N THR A 65 17.33 9.07 41.78
CA THR A 65 16.59 9.33 43.02
C THR A 65 17.38 10.28 43.92
N ALA A 66 16.79 10.71 45.02
CA ALA A 66 17.51 11.47 46.04
C ALA A 66 18.74 10.74 46.63
N ALA A 67 18.79 9.40 46.50
CA ALA A 67 19.91 8.58 46.95
C ALA A 67 20.96 8.33 45.85
N SER A 68 20.68 8.67 44.59
CA SER A 68 21.63 8.50 43.49
C SER A 68 22.87 9.40 43.64
N THR A 69 23.89 9.13 42.82
CA THR A 69 25.19 9.83 42.88
C THR A 69 25.02 11.34 42.77
N PRO A 70 25.54 12.15 43.72
CA PRO A 70 25.52 13.59 43.63
C PRO A 70 26.53 14.09 42.56
N TYR A 71 26.12 15.04 41.77
CA TYR A 71 27.01 15.73 40.83
C TYR A 71 27.84 16.79 41.55
N THR A 72 29.12 16.49 41.82
CA THR A 72 30.05 17.35 42.56
C THR A 72 31.20 17.87 41.68
N ALA A 73 31.44 17.26 40.53
CA ALA A 73 32.51 17.64 39.60
C ALA A 73 32.10 17.29 38.14
N PRO A 74 32.72 17.93 37.14
CA PRO A 74 32.50 17.59 35.75
C PRO A 74 32.76 16.10 35.44
N LEU A 75 31.90 15.49 34.62
CA LEU A 75 31.99 14.07 34.25
C LEU A 75 32.91 13.90 33.05
N GLN A 76 33.76 12.87 33.08
CA GLN A 76 34.59 12.49 31.94
C GLN A 76 33.81 11.48 31.07
N VAL A 77 33.34 11.91 29.92
CA VAL A 77 32.68 11.04 28.94
C VAL A 77 33.75 10.51 27.99
N LYS A 78 34.09 9.23 28.13
CA LYS A 78 35.20 8.58 27.38
C LYS A 78 34.69 7.54 26.35
N GLY A 79 33.41 7.19 26.43
CA GLY A 79 32.74 6.19 25.61
C GLY A 79 31.22 6.38 25.67
N THR A 80 30.48 5.47 25.03
CA THR A 80 29.03 5.49 25.02
C THR A 80 28.46 5.60 26.42
N THR A 81 27.72 6.68 26.69
CA THR A 81 27.25 7.05 28.02
C THR A 81 25.83 7.57 27.95
N ILE A 82 24.99 7.14 28.89
CA ILE A 82 23.64 7.66 29.07
C ILE A 82 23.56 8.39 30.38
N LEU A 83 23.43 9.70 30.29
CA LEU A 83 23.19 10.52 31.48
C LEU A 83 21.67 10.66 31.68
N ARG A 84 21.22 10.35 32.91
CA ARG A 84 19.94 10.87 33.44
C ARG A 84 20.24 11.68 34.70
N ALA A 85 19.73 12.90 34.77
CA ALA A 85 20.02 13.81 35.90
C ALA A 85 18.78 14.65 36.25
N ALA A 86 18.63 14.92 37.53
CA ALA A 86 17.64 15.85 38.07
C ALA A 86 18.11 16.50 39.38
N ALA A 87 17.57 17.67 39.69
CA ALA A 87 17.83 18.35 40.98
C ALA A 87 16.86 17.86 42.06
N TYR A 88 17.38 17.74 43.29
CA TYR A 88 16.64 17.25 44.46
C TYR A 88 16.87 18.17 45.66
N LEU A 89 15.79 18.54 46.36
CA LEU A 89 15.81 19.28 47.62
C LEU A 89 14.92 18.53 48.63
N ASP A 90 15.45 18.28 49.81
CA ASP A 90 14.74 17.56 50.90
C ASP A 90 14.10 16.23 50.43
N GLY A 91 14.81 15.50 49.58
CA GLY A 91 14.37 14.20 49.06
C GLY A 91 13.36 14.27 47.91
N LYS A 92 12.91 15.47 47.51
CA LYS A 92 11.96 15.67 46.40
C LYS A 92 12.66 16.22 45.17
N ARG A 93 12.25 15.75 44.01
CA ARG A 93 12.73 16.26 42.73
C ARG A 93 12.17 17.67 42.46
N THR A 94 13.08 18.62 42.16
CA THR A 94 12.77 20.04 41.92
C THR A 94 12.99 20.49 40.47
N SER A 95 13.65 19.67 39.63
CA SER A 95 13.78 19.92 38.19
C SER A 95 13.07 18.88 37.36
N ASP A 96 12.83 19.19 36.08
CA ASP A 96 12.51 18.18 35.09
C ASP A 96 13.68 17.20 34.96
N MET A 97 13.36 15.96 34.50
CA MET A 97 14.37 14.97 34.18
C MET A 97 15.10 15.38 32.90
N THR A 98 16.42 15.47 32.98
CA THR A 98 17.28 15.68 31.81
C THR A 98 17.92 14.33 31.46
N THR A 99 17.68 13.88 30.22
CA THR A 99 18.32 12.70 29.64
C THR A 99 19.21 13.15 28.48
N ALA A 100 20.40 12.57 28.37
CA ALA A 100 21.30 12.78 27.25
C ALA A 100 22.11 11.52 26.94
N THR A 101 22.02 11.09 25.68
CA THR A 101 22.75 9.94 25.13
C THR A 101 23.97 10.43 24.36
N PHE A 102 25.13 9.99 24.72
CA PHE A 102 26.42 10.25 24.07
C PHE A 102 26.92 8.94 23.46
N LEU A 103 26.89 8.82 22.13
CA LEU A 103 27.26 7.60 21.42
C LEU A 103 28.69 7.70 20.86
N PHE A 104 29.45 6.65 21.04
CA PHE A 104 30.77 6.42 20.41
C PHE A 104 30.69 5.17 19.57
N MET A 105 30.74 5.30 18.25
CA MET A 105 30.42 4.20 17.34
C MET A 105 31.44 3.05 17.41
N ASP A 106 32.68 3.30 17.80
CA ASP A 106 33.66 2.24 18.07
C ASP A 106 33.28 1.36 19.25
N ASP A 107 32.65 1.94 20.27
CA ASP A 107 32.13 1.17 21.43
C ASP A 107 30.93 0.31 20.99
N VAL A 108 30.07 0.84 20.11
CA VAL A 108 28.93 0.11 19.58
C VAL A 108 29.40 -1.15 18.83
N LEU A 109 30.50 -1.08 18.07
CA LEU A 109 31.06 -2.26 17.41
C LEU A 109 31.54 -3.34 18.37
N SER A 110 31.85 -2.95 19.63
CA SER A 110 32.28 -3.82 20.68
C SER A 110 31.20 -4.07 21.74
N GLN A 111 29.95 -3.77 21.39
CA GLN A 111 28.79 -3.98 22.26
C GLN A 111 28.78 -5.43 22.76
N PRO A 112 28.76 -5.65 24.09
CA PRO A 112 28.90 -6.98 24.64
C PRO A 112 27.66 -7.85 24.37
N GLU A 113 27.90 -9.11 24.11
CA GLU A 113 26.83 -10.13 23.99
C GLU A 113 26.03 -10.26 25.31
N TRP A 114 26.70 -10.04 26.43
CA TRP A 114 26.14 -10.15 27.79
C TRP A 114 26.41 -8.87 28.59
N PRO A 115 25.59 -7.81 28.44
CA PRO A 115 25.76 -6.61 29.26
C PRO A 115 25.50 -6.91 30.74
N GLU A 116 26.30 -6.30 31.64
CA GLU A 116 26.16 -6.52 33.06
C GLU A 116 24.75 -6.16 33.57
N GLY A 117 24.14 -7.09 34.31
CA GLY A 117 22.81 -6.92 34.89
C GLY A 117 21.63 -7.04 33.91
N TYR A 118 21.86 -7.42 32.66
CA TYR A 118 20.79 -7.75 31.74
C TYR A 118 20.47 -9.25 31.73
N PRO A 119 19.21 -9.68 31.46
CA PRO A 119 18.85 -11.09 31.52
C PRO A 119 19.44 -11.88 30.35
N ALA A 120 19.72 -13.15 30.56
CA ALA A 120 20.19 -14.08 29.53
C ALA A 120 19.05 -14.61 28.62
N GLU A 121 17.83 -14.31 28.98
CA GLU A 121 16.65 -14.77 28.24
C GLU A 121 15.62 -13.64 28.13
N TRP A 122 14.99 -13.55 26.95
CA TRP A 122 13.84 -12.67 26.68
C TRP A 122 12.53 -13.45 26.85
N GLY A 123 11.43 -13.04 26.27
CA GLY A 123 10.12 -13.61 26.48
C GLY A 123 10.00 -15.14 26.32
N ARG A 124 8.93 -15.70 26.86
CA ARG A 124 8.60 -17.11 26.71
C ARG A 124 8.09 -17.39 25.29
N TYR A 125 8.43 -18.56 24.78
CA TYR A 125 7.79 -19.07 23.57
C TYR A 125 6.33 -19.43 23.86
N THR A 126 5.44 -19.13 22.93
CA THR A 126 4.01 -19.40 23.06
C THR A 126 3.57 -20.60 22.24
N GLN A 127 4.22 -20.87 21.10
CA GLN A 127 3.89 -21.97 20.20
C GLN A 127 4.80 -23.19 20.33
N ILE A 128 5.93 -23.02 20.95
CA ILE A 128 6.89 -24.08 21.27
C ILE A 128 7.33 -23.97 22.74
N SER A 129 7.90 -25.01 23.32
CA SER A 129 8.43 -24.95 24.69
C SER A 129 9.76 -24.21 24.73
N GLY A 130 9.98 -23.42 25.79
CA GLY A 130 11.23 -22.71 26.07
C GLY A 130 11.08 -21.20 26.14
N THR A 131 12.22 -20.54 26.12
CA THR A 131 12.38 -19.07 26.16
C THR A 131 13.31 -18.62 25.05
N ALA A 132 13.17 -17.39 24.58
CA ALA A 132 14.11 -16.78 23.65
C ALA A 132 15.42 -16.47 24.39
N LYS A 133 16.53 -16.97 23.91
CA LYS A 133 17.84 -16.54 24.37
C LYS A 133 18.06 -15.07 24.01
N ALA A 134 18.57 -14.33 24.96
CA ALA A 134 18.95 -12.94 24.73
C ALA A 134 20.17 -12.85 23.83
N ASP A 135 20.22 -11.80 23.04
CA ASP A 135 21.33 -11.45 22.18
C ASP A 135 21.44 -9.92 22.16
N TYR A 136 22.48 -9.40 22.78
CA TYR A 136 22.73 -7.96 22.86
C TYR A 136 23.91 -7.52 22.00
N GLY A 137 24.72 -8.46 21.51
CA GLY A 137 26.00 -8.19 20.87
C GLY A 137 25.94 -7.75 19.43
N MET A 138 27.07 -7.35 18.93
CA MET A 138 27.35 -7.22 17.51
C MET A 138 28.20 -8.43 17.08
N ASP A 139 27.89 -9.03 15.94
CA ASP A 139 28.64 -10.21 15.43
C ASP A 139 30.14 -9.89 15.24
N PRO A 140 31.04 -10.55 15.99
CA PRO A 140 32.48 -10.30 15.91
C PRO A 140 33.09 -10.74 14.58
N GLU A 141 32.47 -11.68 13.83
CA GLU A 141 32.93 -12.05 12.49
C GLU A 141 32.78 -10.87 11.52
N MET A 142 31.70 -10.08 11.68
CA MET A 142 31.45 -8.92 10.84
C MET A 142 32.19 -7.67 11.33
N THR A 143 32.15 -7.37 12.63
CA THR A 143 32.78 -6.16 13.17
C THR A 143 34.31 -6.24 13.17
N GLY A 144 34.89 -7.46 13.19
CA GLY A 144 36.31 -7.74 13.07
C GLY A 144 36.83 -7.77 11.60
N ASP A 145 35.96 -7.88 10.62
CA ASP A 145 36.34 -7.88 9.21
C ASP A 145 36.76 -6.47 8.75
N SER A 146 37.99 -6.35 8.24
CA SER A 146 38.58 -5.07 7.83
C SER A 146 37.85 -4.37 6.68
N LYS A 147 37.07 -5.12 5.86
CA LYS A 147 36.30 -4.58 4.73
C LYS A 147 34.88 -4.20 5.14
N LEU A 148 34.31 -4.92 6.11
CA LEU A 148 32.95 -4.67 6.62
C LEU A 148 32.92 -3.59 7.69
N ARG A 149 33.90 -3.56 8.59
CA ARG A 149 33.95 -2.58 9.70
C ARG A 149 33.74 -1.12 9.27
N PRO A 150 34.40 -0.59 8.22
CA PRO A 150 34.13 0.79 7.77
C PRO A 150 32.67 1.01 7.28
N LYS A 151 32.08 0.00 6.62
CA LYS A 151 30.70 0.07 6.14
C LYS A 151 29.71 0.04 7.28
N ILE A 152 29.95 -0.77 8.31
CA ILE A 152 29.15 -0.85 9.53
C ILE A 152 29.20 0.48 10.28
N LEU A 153 30.38 1.06 10.48
CA LEU A 153 30.55 2.37 11.10
C LEU A 153 29.80 3.47 10.34
N GLN A 154 29.88 3.45 9.02
CA GLN A 154 29.12 4.37 8.18
C GLN A 154 27.61 4.16 8.37
N GLY A 155 27.14 2.92 8.37
CA GLY A 155 25.71 2.60 8.55
C GLY A 155 25.16 3.01 9.91
N LEU A 156 25.96 2.98 10.96
CA LEU A 156 25.59 3.47 12.29
C LEU A 156 25.41 5.00 12.31
N LYS A 157 25.99 5.73 11.35
CA LYS A 157 25.98 7.21 11.26
C LYS A 157 25.03 7.77 10.20
N ASP A 158 24.64 6.96 9.18
CA ASP A 158 23.91 7.45 8.00
C ASP A 158 22.44 7.78 8.27
N LEU A 159 21.80 7.08 9.19
CA LEU A 159 20.40 7.29 9.53
C LEU A 159 20.27 8.14 10.79
N PRO A 160 19.15 8.89 10.94
CA PRO A 160 18.81 9.49 12.22
C PRO A 160 18.78 8.43 13.32
N VAL A 161 19.35 8.79 14.47
CA VAL A 161 19.29 7.98 15.68
C VAL A 161 17.98 8.23 16.41
N VAL A 162 17.33 7.17 16.86
CA VAL A 162 16.33 7.21 17.93
C VAL A 162 16.93 6.53 19.14
N SER A 163 17.22 7.29 20.18
CA SER A 163 17.68 6.75 21.47
C SER A 163 16.51 6.68 22.45
N ILE A 164 16.19 5.49 22.92
CA ILE A 164 15.17 5.25 23.95
C ILE A 164 15.88 4.89 25.23
N VAL A 165 15.64 5.67 26.28
CA VAL A 165 16.20 5.48 27.60
C VAL A 165 15.10 5.26 28.62
N THR A 166 15.14 4.14 29.30
CA THR A 166 14.20 3.75 30.34
C THR A 166 14.88 2.87 31.37
N ASP A 167 14.30 2.72 32.56
CA ASP A 167 14.79 1.78 33.55
C ASP A 167 14.83 0.37 32.93
N LYS A 168 15.93 -0.34 33.13
CA LYS A 168 16.15 -1.69 32.57
C LYS A 168 14.98 -2.63 32.86
N ASP A 169 14.41 -2.55 34.06
CA ASP A 169 13.32 -3.42 34.51
C ASP A 169 12.01 -3.14 33.72
N ASN A 170 11.81 -1.93 33.21
CA ASN A 170 10.70 -1.61 32.32
C ASN A 170 10.70 -2.48 31.04
N LEU A 171 11.88 -2.88 30.56
CA LEU A 171 12.05 -3.76 29.42
C LEU A 171 12.15 -5.23 29.83
N PHE A 172 12.91 -5.55 30.86
CA PHE A 172 13.44 -6.89 31.10
C PHE A 172 13.15 -7.48 32.50
N SER A 173 12.27 -6.89 33.30
CA SER A 173 11.82 -7.50 34.55
C SER A 173 11.03 -8.80 34.28
N HIS A 174 11.36 -9.85 35.05
CA HIS A 174 10.62 -11.14 35.03
C HIS A 174 9.46 -11.18 36.05
N GLU A 175 9.13 -10.05 36.68
CA GLU A 175 7.94 -9.97 37.52
C GLU A 175 6.68 -9.98 36.64
N ASN A 176 5.80 -10.96 36.80
CA ASN A 176 4.52 -11.02 36.08
C ASN A 176 3.52 -10.09 36.78
N ASP A 177 3.65 -8.80 36.49
CA ASP A 177 2.88 -7.72 37.08
C ASP A 177 2.71 -6.57 36.11
N GLU A 178 1.49 -6.07 35.93
CA GLU A 178 1.17 -5.04 34.93
C GLU A 178 1.99 -3.76 35.08
N GLU A 179 2.38 -3.39 36.33
CA GLU A 179 3.13 -2.16 36.58
C GLU A 179 4.65 -2.37 36.57
N ARG A 180 5.13 -3.58 36.91
CA ARG A 180 6.56 -3.89 37.15
C ARG A 180 7.16 -4.88 36.16
N GLY A 181 6.33 -5.60 35.39
CA GLY A 181 6.80 -6.57 34.40
C GLY A 181 7.47 -5.91 33.20
N GLY A 182 8.55 -6.54 32.71
CA GLY A 182 9.27 -6.05 31.52
C GLY A 182 8.50 -6.30 30.24
N ILE A 183 8.30 -5.25 29.43
CA ILE A 183 7.55 -5.36 28.17
C ILE A 183 8.25 -6.24 27.13
N TYR A 184 9.55 -6.47 27.25
CA TYR A 184 10.32 -7.36 26.37
C TYR A 184 10.29 -8.84 26.85
N ILE A 185 9.90 -9.07 28.10
CA ILE A 185 9.72 -10.40 28.71
C ILE A 185 8.27 -10.88 28.52
N PHE A 186 7.31 -9.99 28.82
CA PHE A 186 5.88 -10.25 28.72
C PHE A 186 5.34 -9.60 27.46
N THR A 187 5.52 -10.28 26.32
CA THR A 187 5.21 -9.72 25.01
C THR A 187 3.73 -9.84 24.64
N GLY A 188 2.96 -10.64 25.40
CA GLY A 188 1.57 -10.95 25.15
C GLY A 188 1.36 -11.72 23.82
N PRO A 189 0.73 -12.89 23.85
CA PRO A 189 0.38 -13.57 22.61
C PRO A 189 -0.70 -12.79 21.85
N PRO A 190 -0.78 -12.92 20.52
CA PRO A 190 -1.88 -12.34 19.75
C PRO A 190 -3.23 -13.01 20.02
N VAL A 191 -3.21 -14.23 20.58
CA VAL A 191 -4.40 -15.03 20.91
C VAL A 191 -4.19 -15.72 22.26
N GLY A 192 -5.16 -15.62 23.19
CA GLY A 192 -5.17 -16.33 24.46
C GLY A 192 -4.72 -15.47 25.64
N ASP A 193 -3.74 -15.94 26.42
CA ASP A 193 -3.28 -15.27 27.64
C ASP A 193 -2.66 -13.90 27.34
N ASP A 194 -3.36 -12.85 27.73
CA ASP A 194 -3.07 -11.44 27.38
C ASP A 194 -2.00 -10.81 28.30
N THR A 195 -1.14 -11.61 28.88
CA THR A 195 -0.07 -11.15 29.76
C THR A 195 0.88 -10.22 29.02
N GLY A 196 0.90 -8.95 29.41
CA GLY A 196 1.80 -7.91 28.89
C GLY A 196 1.30 -7.19 27.65
N HIS A 197 0.18 -7.61 27.04
CA HIS A 197 -0.43 -6.85 25.96
C HIS A 197 -0.90 -5.47 26.47
N GLY A 198 -0.50 -4.42 25.77
CA GLY A 198 -0.89 -3.06 26.14
C GLY A 198 -0.09 -2.43 27.27
N TRP A 199 0.77 -3.18 27.95
CA TRP A 199 1.64 -2.62 28.99
C TRP A 199 2.50 -1.50 28.43
N THR A 200 2.56 -0.40 29.17
CA THR A 200 3.23 0.82 28.73
C THR A 200 4.17 1.30 29.84
N ARG A 201 5.42 1.59 29.49
CA ARG A 201 6.47 2.01 30.42
C ARG A 201 6.92 3.44 30.13
N PRO A 202 7.26 4.25 31.16
CA PRO A 202 7.83 5.57 30.93
C PRO A 202 9.19 5.46 30.26
N ALA A 203 9.47 6.33 29.28
CA ALA A 203 10.76 6.40 28.59
C ALA A 203 11.09 7.84 28.20
N SER A 204 12.38 8.15 28.12
CA SER A 204 12.91 9.31 27.41
C SER A 204 13.24 8.91 25.98
N VAL A 205 12.93 9.78 25.02
CA VAL A 205 13.23 9.58 23.61
C VAL A 205 14.00 10.77 23.10
N GLU A 206 15.13 10.50 22.48
CA GLU A 206 15.97 11.50 21.83
C GLU A 206 16.09 11.11 20.34
N MET A 207 16.07 12.12 19.47
CA MET A 207 16.34 11.91 18.05
C MET A 207 17.37 12.93 17.58
N PHE A 208 18.42 12.44 16.91
CA PHE A 208 19.52 13.27 16.42
C PHE A 208 20.21 12.61 15.23
N CYS A 209 21.01 13.41 14.51
CA CYS A 209 21.80 12.94 13.37
C CYS A 209 23.30 13.10 13.66
N TYR A 210 24.13 12.37 12.89
CA TYR A 210 25.57 12.62 12.90
C TYR A 210 25.89 13.86 12.08
N GLY A 211 26.49 14.86 12.75
CA GLY A 211 26.73 16.16 12.17
C GLY A 211 25.43 16.95 11.89
N ASP A 212 25.55 18.06 11.17
CA ASP A 212 24.42 18.99 10.91
C ASP A 212 23.50 18.54 9.74
N ALA A 213 23.65 17.31 9.24
CA ALA A 213 23.16 16.94 7.91
C ALA A 213 21.65 16.85 7.73
N GLN A 214 20.85 16.66 8.80
CA GLN A 214 19.39 16.41 8.63
C GLN A 214 18.48 17.23 9.55
N GLY A 215 19.00 18.06 10.41
CA GLY A 215 18.20 19.02 11.21
C GLY A 215 17.25 18.40 12.23
N ILE A 216 17.32 17.09 12.51
CA ILE A 216 16.53 16.47 13.58
C ILE A 216 17.30 16.61 14.88
N ASP A 217 16.70 17.33 15.84
CA ASP A 217 17.19 17.49 17.20
C ASP A 217 15.96 17.54 18.13
N LEU A 218 15.68 16.42 18.79
CA LEU A 218 14.50 16.24 19.62
C LEU A 218 14.87 15.51 20.91
N SER A 219 14.42 16.03 22.04
CA SER A 219 14.41 15.33 23.33
C SER A 219 13.03 15.45 23.97
N THR A 220 12.43 14.33 24.34
CA THR A 220 11.08 14.29 24.92
C THR A 220 10.91 13.04 25.79
N THR A 221 9.78 12.96 26.49
CA THR A 221 9.36 11.76 27.22
C THR A 221 8.06 11.21 26.67
N CYS A 222 7.86 9.91 26.77
CA CYS A 222 6.66 9.23 26.29
C CYS A 222 6.41 7.91 27.03
N GLY A 223 5.30 7.28 26.76
CA GLY A 223 5.07 5.87 27.07
C GLY A 223 5.64 4.98 25.98
N LEU A 224 6.37 3.95 26.36
CA LEU A 224 6.91 2.91 25.48
C LEU A 224 6.12 1.63 25.64
N ARG A 225 5.65 1.02 24.55
CA ARG A 225 5.01 -0.30 24.53
C ARG A 225 5.38 -1.09 23.29
N LEU A 226 5.19 -2.42 23.33
CA LEU A 226 5.32 -3.23 22.12
C LEU A 226 4.18 -2.98 21.12
N HIS A 227 4.44 -3.24 19.86
CA HIS A 227 3.50 -3.07 18.76
C HIS A 227 3.47 -4.31 17.85
N GLY A 228 2.30 -4.60 17.26
CA GLY A 228 2.07 -5.67 16.32
C GLY A 228 1.42 -6.90 16.95
N GLY A 229 0.96 -7.82 16.11
CA GLY A 229 0.41 -9.12 16.47
C GLY A 229 1.50 -10.20 16.58
N HIS A 230 1.61 -11.07 15.59
CA HIS A 230 2.60 -12.16 15.56
C HIS A 230 4.07 -11.74 15.69
N GLY A 231 4.41 -10.50 15.31
CA GLY A 231 5.76 -9.94 15.48
C GLY A 231 6.17 -9.73 16.95
N ARG A 232 5.24 -9.86 17.92
CA ARG A 232 5.52 -9.85 19.36
C ARG A 232 5.93 -11.21 19.89
N LEU A 233 5.69 -12.32 19.15
CA LEU A 233 6.05 -13.66 19.59
C LEU A 233 7.58 -13.84 19.54
N ALA A 234 8.16 -14.16 20.69
CA ALA A 234 9.62 -14.29 20.84
C ALA A 234 10.23 -15.34 19.92
N GLU A 235 9.52 -16.45 19.64
CA GLU A 235 9.94 -17.49 18.70
C GLU A 235 9.89 -17.03 17.26
N LYS A 236 9.00 -16.12 16.90
CA LYS A 236 8.84 -15.65 15.51
C LYS A 236 9.78 -14.52 15.16
N ASN A 237 9.99 -13.60 16.09
CA ASN A 237 10.88 -12.47 15.87
C ASN A 237 11.45 -11.93 17.19
N PRO A 238 12.77 -11.98 17.41
CA PRO A 238 13.39 -11.44 18.63
C PRO A 238 13.44 -9.91 18.63
N LYS A 239 13.41 -9.29 17.45
CA LYS A 239 13.45 -7.84 17.24
C LYS A 239 12.03 -7.29 17.16
N HIS A 240 11.50 -6.81 18.28
CA HIS A 240 10.11 -6.34 18.33
C HIS A 240 9.95 -4.91 17.81
N SER A 241 8.76 -4.62 17.30
CA SER A 241 8.31 -3.25 17.01
C SER A 241 7.84 -2.57 18.29
N PHE A 242 8.00 -1.23 18.34
CA PHE A 242 7.59 -0.42 19.48
C PHE A 242 6.57 0.63 19.09
N ARG A 243 5.79 1.09 20.06
CA ARG A 243 4.91 2.24 19.95
C ARG A 243 5.33 3.28 20.98
N LEU A 244 5.53 4.50 20.50
CA LEU A 244 5.72 5.69 21.33
C LEU A 244 4.35 6.31 21.55
N VAL A 245 3.95 6.50 22.80
CA VAL A 245 2.61 6.98 23.19
C VAL A 245 2.76 8.28 23.95
N PHE A 246 2.27 9.38 23.37
CA PHE A 246 2.33 10.69 24.01
C PHE A 246 1.03 10.92 24.79
N LYS A 247 1.15 10.93 26.12
CA LYS A 247 0.08 11.16 27.09
C LYS A 247 0.62 11.88 28.31
N GLU A 248 -0.20 12.73 28.97
CA GLU A 248 0.18 13.50 30.15
C GLU A 248 0.80 12.64 31.29
N LYS A 249 0.40 11.37 31.39
CA LYS A 249 0.99 10.41 32.35
C LYS A 249 2.51 10.22 32.13
N TYR A 250 2.98 10.34 30.88
CA TYR A 250 4.36 10.02 30.51
C TYR A 250 5.17 11.23 30.05
N GLY A 251 4.52 12.39 29.80
CA GLY A 251 5.17 13.59 29.29
C GLY A 251 4.20 14.50 28.54
N PRO A 252 4.57 15.03 27.39
CA PRO A 252 3.65 15.83 26.60
C PRO A 252 2.48 14.99 26.09
N LYS A 253 1.27 15.58 26.09
CA LYS A 253 0.06 14.92 25.56
C LYS A 253 0.18 14.59 24.07
N THR A 254 0.96 15.38 23.33
CA THR A 254 1.14 15.28 21.88
C THR A 254 2.56 15.72 21.56
N LEU A 255 3.29 14.97 20.76
CA LEU A 255 4.56 15.42 20.21
C LEU A 255 4.27 16.48 19.12
N LYS A 256 4.97 17.62 19.22
CA LYS A 256 4.90 18.70 18.22
C LYS A 256 6.27 18.90 17.60
N TYR A 257 6.51 18.29 16.46
CA TYR A 257 7.79 18.33 15.75
C TYR A 257 7.61 18.03 14.26
N PRO A 258 8.27 18.72 13.31
CA PRO A 258 8.16 18.49 11.86
C PRO A 258 8.96 17.25 11.42
N LEU A 259 8.62 16.09 11.98
CA LEU A 259 9.40 14.85 11.90
C LEU A 259 9.59 14.33 10.46
N PHE A 260 8.57 14.49 9.62
CA PHE A 260 8.56 14.00 8.25
C PHE A 260 8.73 15.12 7.20
N GLY A 261 9.06 16.34 7.65
CA GLY A 261 9.27 17.52 6.81
C GLY A 261 8.29 18.66 7.11
N GLU A 262 8.64 19.84 6.61
CA GLU A 262 7.90 21.08 6.93
C GLU A 262 6.47 21.10 6.40
N ASN A 263 6.18 20.38 5.31
CA ASN A 263 4.87 20.34 4.67
C ASN A 263 4.01 19.14 5.12
N GLU A 264 4.55 18.27 5.97
CA GLU A 264 3.90 17.09 6.51
C GLU A 264 3.29 17.38 7.89
N PRO A 265 2.48 16.46 8.46
CA PRO A 265 1.96 16.57 9.81
C PRO A 265 3.07 16.82 10.85
N LYS A 266 2.78 17.67 11.83
CA LYS A 266 3.73 18.08 12.89
C LYS A 266 3.25 17.72 14.29
N LYS A 267 2.14 16.98 14.41
CA LYS A 267 1.55 16.59 15.69
C LYS A 267 1.28 15.10 15.70
N PHE A 268 1.73 14.44 16.74
CA PHE A 268 1.60 12.99 16.85
C PHE A 268 1.19 12.62 18.27
N ASP A 269 0.09 11.91 18.41
CA ASP A 269 -0.31 11.31 19.68
C ASP A 269 0.36 9.95 19.86
N GLN A 270 0.73 9.31 18.75
CA GLN A 270 1.48 8.07 18.73
C GLN A 270 2.39 8.00 17.49
N LEU A 271 3.51 7.28 17.64
CA LEU A 271 4.38 6.89 16.54
C LEU A 271 4.71 5.40 16.66
N VAL A 272 5.03 4.76 15.55
CA VAL A 272 5.38 3.33 15.50
C VAL A 272 6.80 3.16 15.00
N LEU A 273 7.64 2.47 15.76
CA LEU A 273 8.96 1.97 15.35
C LEU A 273 8.76 0.53 14.85
N ARG A 274 8.71 0.34 13.53
CA ARG A 274 8.53 -0.97 12.88
C ARG A 274 9.86 -1.67 12.68
N CYS A 275 9.94 -2.93 13.07
CA CYS A 275 11.16 -3.75 12.97
C CYS A 275 11.30 -4.48 11.62
N HIS A 276 10.37 -4.29 10.66
CA HIS A 276 10.30 -5.00 9.39
C HIS A 276 10.07 -6.52 9.55
N PHE A 277 9.12 -6.91 10.38
CA PHE A 277 8.88 -8.30 10.77
C PHE A 277 8.91 -9.30 9.61
N GLY A 278 8.03 -9.15 8.62
CA GLY A 278 7.88 -10.08 7.50
C GLY A 278 9.00 -9.99 6.45
N ASN A 279 9.82 -8.93 6.50
CA ASN A 279 10.85 -8.66 5.50
C ASN A 279 12.24 -8.42 6.11
N SER A 280 12.62 -9.22 7.11
CA SER A 280 13.86 -9.12 7.87
C SER A 280 14.58 -10.45 8.02
N TRP A 281 15.86 -10.42 8.41
CA TRP A 281 16.66 -11.62 8.69
C TRP A 281 16.29 -12.34 9.99
N GLN A 282 15.52 -11.69 10.86
CA GLN A 282 15.07 -12.26 12.11
C GLN A 282 13.78 -13.06 11.99
N HIS A 283 13.08 -12.97 10.86
CA HIS A 283 11.81 -13.67 10.64
C HIS A 283 11.95 -15.18 10.84
N TRP A 284 10.92 -15.82 11.41
CA TRP A 284 10.94 -17.27 11.69
C TRP A 284 11.02 -18.16 10.45
N ALA A 285 10.43 -17.72 9.32
CA ALA A 285 10.45 -18.48 8.06
C ALA A 285 11.69 -18.16 7.23
N GLU A 286 12.43 -19.21 6.83
CA GLU A 286 13.65 -19.09 6.03
C GLU A 286 13.43 -18.36 4.71
N GLY A 287 12.32 -18.66 4.00
CA GLY A 287 12.00 -18.02 2.72
C GLY A 287 11.93 -16.50 2.80
N ASN A 288 11.36 -15.96 3.89
CA ASN A 288 11.29 -14.52 4.12
C ASN A 288 12.66 -13.93 4.41
N ARG A 289 13.49 -14.61 5.21
CA ARG A 289 14.86 -14.17 5.49
C ARG A 289 15.72 -14.09 4.24
N GLN A 290 15.62 -15.09 3.34
CA GLN A 290 16.37 -15.12 2.07
C GLN A 290 16.01 -13.96 1.14
N LYS A 291 14.81 -13.39 1.30
CA LYS A 291 14.27 -12.31 0.47
C LYS A 291 14.16 -10.97 1.22
N ALA A 292 14.77 -10.86 2.39
CA ALA A 292 14.72 -9.64 3.20
C ALA A 292 15.34 -8.46 2.48
N GLN A 293 14.61 -7.35 2.39
CA GLN A 293 15.03 -6.09 1.77
C GLN A 293 14.76 -4.87 2.66
N TYR A 294 13.99 -5.02 3.73
CA TYR A 294 13.60 -3.95 4.66
C TYR A 294 12.84 -2.77 4.03
N SER A 295 12.38 -2.90 2.78
CA SER A 295 11.85 -1.79 2.00
C SER A 295 10.45 -2.02 1.41
N ARG A 296 9.92 -3.24 1.41
CA ARG A 296 8.70 -3.60 0.67
C ARG A 296 7.48 -2.80 1.14
N ASP A 297 7.20 -2.76 2.44
CA ASP A 297 6.09 -1.99 3.01
C ASP A 297 6.25 -0.48 2.79
N ILE A 298 7.48 0.04 2.91
CA ILE A 298 7.74 1.47 2.68
C ILE A 298 7.57 1.81 1.20
N TRP A 299 7.92 0.89 0.30
CA TRP A 299 7.73 1.07 -1.13
C TRP A 299 6.25 1.27 -1.48
N THR A 300 5.34 0.42 -1.00
CA THR A 300 3.90 0.56 -1.29
C THR A 300 3.34 1.87 -0.79
N ARG A 301 3.73 2.30 0.42
CA ARG A 301 3.32 3.59 0.99
C ARG A 301 3.87 4.77 0.17
N ARG A 302 5.12 4.71 -0.29
CA ARG A 302 5.70 5.73 -1.18
C ARG A 302 5.04 5.74 -2.54
N MET A 303 4.69 4.57 -3.10
CA MET A 303 3.95 4.49 -4.35
C MET A 303 2.55 5.06 -4.22
N GLN A 304 1.82 4.73 -3.15
CA GLN A 304 0.51 5.30 -2.87
C GLN A 304 0.56 6.84 -2.82
N ARG A 305 1.58 7.40 -2.17
CA ARG A 305 1.82 8.85 -2.14
C ARG A 305 2.21 9.40 -3.51
N LYS A 306 3.10 8.74 -4.25
CA LYS A 306 3.54 9.16 -5.59
C LYS A 306 2.37 9.23 -6.57
N ILE A 307 1.37 8.37 -6.41
CA ILE A 307 0.11 8.37 -7.17
C ILE A 307 -0.82 9.51 -6.73
N GLY A 308 -0.52 10.22 -5.64
CA GLY A 308 -1.30 11.35 -5.12
C GLY A 308 -2.36 10.96 -4.10
N ARG A 309 -2.25 9.80 -3.45
CA ARG A 309 -3.19 9.34 -2.42
C ARG A 309 -2.65 9.57 -1.01
N THR A 310 -3.56 9.68 -0.05
CA THR A 310 -3.22 9.67 1.38
C THR A 310 -2.42 8.42 1.71
N SER A 311 -1.33 8.59 2.42
CA SER A 311 -0.45 7.49 2.80
C SER A 311 0.33 7.83 4.06
N VAL A 312 0.72 6.80 4.80
CA VAL A 312 1.47 6.93 6.05
C VAL A 312 2.89 7.42 5.81
N ASN A 313 3.30 8.48 6.50
CA ASN A 313 4.68 8.97 6.52
C ASN A 313 5.58 8.04 7.30
N ALA A 314 6.82 7.91 6.85
CA ALA A 314 7.82 7.12 7.55
C ALA A 314 9.24 7.50 7.16
N LEU A 315 10.16 7.24 8.08
CA LEU A 315 11.61 7.39 7.85
C LEU A 315 12.37 6.22 8.47
N TYR A 316 13.51 5.87 7.89
CA TYR A 316 14.43 4.90 8.50
C TYR A 316 15.21 5.55 9.62
N VAL A 317 15.44 4.79 10.68
CA VAL A 317 16.20 5.22 11.86
C VAL A 317 17.08 4.09 12.39
N ASN A 318 18.17 4.45 13.03
CA ASN A 318 18.96 3.55 13.88
C ASN A 318 18.42 3.64 15.30
N LEU A 319 17.86 2.54 15.83
CA LEU A 319 17.33 2.48 17.18
C LEU A 319 18.42 2.08 18.17
N PHE A 320 18.51 2.82 19.27
CA PHE A 320 19.31 2.49 20.44
C PHE A 320 18.40 2.33 21.66
N LEU A 321 18.57 1.25 22.41
CA LEU A 321 17.89 1.02 23.68
C LEU A 321 18.93 1.09 24.81
N ASN A 322 18.79 2.04 25.70
CA ASN A 322 19.75 2.27 26.78
C ASN A 322 21.21 2.27 26.27
N GLY A 323 21.48 2.96 25.15
CA GLY A 323 22.80 3.09 24.52
C GLY A 323 23.28 1.90 23.70
N MET A 324 22.56 0.78 23.71
CA MET A 324 22.86 -0.38 22.90
C MET A 324 22.22 -0.24 21.53
N TYR A 325 22.95 -0.46 20.46
CA TYR A 325 22.40 -0.52 19.11
C TYR A 325 21.41 -1.68 18.99
N TRP A 326 20.17 -1.36 18.63
CA TRP A 326 19.09 -2.34 18.55
C TRP A 326 18.72 -2.70 17.10
N GLY A 327 19.28 -1.98 16.14
CA GLY A 327 19.11 -2.24 14.72
C GLY A 327 18.43 -1.10 13.96
N MET A 328 18.24 -1.33 12.67
CA MET A 328 17.55 -0.42 11.76
C MET A 328 16.03 -0.59 11.87
N TYR A 329 15.31 0.49 12.06
CA TYR A 329 13.85 0.54 12.18
C TYR A 329 13.22 1.49 11.18
N ASN A 330 11.92 1.39 11.01
CA ASN A 330 11.11 2.36 10.29
C ASN A 330 10.20 3.09 11.29
N LEU A 331 10.48 4.37 11.51
CA LEU A 331 9.62 5.25 12.32
C LEU A 331 8.48 5.76 11.44
N ALA A 332 7.25 5.45 11.78
CA ALA A 332 6.05 5.74 11.00
C ALA A 332 4.97 6.44 11.83
N GLU A 333 4.12 7.19 11.16
CA GLU A 333 2.87 7.65 11.74
C GLU A 333 2.01 6.44 12.15
N ARG A 334 1.22 6.62 13.19
CA ARG A 334 0.13 5.70 13.48
C ARG A 334 -1.14 6.21 12.83
N VAL A 335 -1.89 5.31 12.21
CA VAL A 335 -3.22 5.61 11.68
C VAL A 335 -4.19 5.62 12.86
N ASP A 336 -4.52 6.83 13.34
CA ASP A 336 -5.42 7.11 14.45
C ASP A 336 -6.27 8.38 14.15
N ASP A 337 -6.98 8.91 15.12
CA ASP A 337 -7.83 10.10 14.98
C ASP A 337 -7.02 11.37 14.65
N GLN A 338 -5.80 11.51 15.21
CA GLN A 338 -4.92 12.64 14.87
C GLN A 338 -4.40 12.52 13.42
N PHE A 339 -4.07 11.32 12.96
CA PHE A 339 -3.73 11.06 11.55
C PHE A 339 -4.87 11.46 10.62
N GLY A 340 -6.11 11.03 10.93
CA GLY A 340 -7.28 11.37 10.13
C GLY A 340 -7.49 12.89 10.04
N LYS A 341 -7.38 13.59 11.17
CA LYS A 341 -7.48 15.05 11.20
C LYS A 341 -6.39 15.74 10.36
N ASP A 342 -5.15 15.29 10.43
CA ASP A 342 -4.04 15.95 9.77
C ASP A 342 -4.03 15.70 8.26
N HIS A 343 -4.51 14.53 7.80
CA HIS A 343 -4.56 14.16 6.39
C HIS A 343 -5.90 14.45 5.70
N LEU A 344 -7.04 14.37 6.42
CA LEU A 344 -8.38 14.61 5.88
C LEU A 344 -8.99 15.95 6.33
N GLY A 345 -8.35 16.63 7.27
CA GLY A 345 -8.87 17.86 7.90
C GLY A 345 -9.93 17.59 8.94
N GLY A 346 -10.54 18.65 9.47
CA GLY A 346 -11.58 18.57 10.50
C GLY A 346 -11.02 18.48 11.92
N LYS A 347 -11.69 17.68 12.76
CA LYS A 347 -11.31 17.43 14.14
C LYS A 347 -11.03 15.96 14.36
N THR A 348 -10.32 15.63 15.43
CA THR A 348 -9.99 14.23 15.78
C THR A 348 -11.25 13.38 15.94
N GLU A 349 -12.26 13.89 16.66
CA GLU A 349 -13.54 13.21 16.87
C GLU A 349 -14.41 13.03 15.61
N GLU A 350 -13.99 13.59 14.47
CA GLU A 350 -14.66 13.42 13.17
C GLU A 350 -14.05 12.31 12.32
N THR A 351 -13.16 11.48 12.86
CA THR A 351 -12.45 10.45 12.12
C THR A 351 -12.96 9.05 12.46
N ASP A 352 -13.29 8.26 11.44
CA ASP A 352 -13.45 6.81 11.56
C ASP A 352 -12.19 6.12 11.03
N VAL A 353 -11.63 5.18 11.78
CA VAL A 353 -10.50 4.34 11.39
C VAL A 353 -10.89 2.89 11.52
N ILE A 354 -10.95 2.20 10.40
CA ILE A 354 -11.31 0.78 10.32
C ILE A 354 -10.06 -0.05 10.06
N LYS A 355 -9.93 -1.15 10.76
CA LYS A 355 -8.82 -2.09 10.63
C LYS A 355 -9.24 -3.51 11.01
N ILE A 356 -8.34 -4.46 10.80
CA ILE A 356 -8.43 -5.78 11.41
C ILE A 356 -7.58 -5.81 12.67
N GLU A 357 -8.16 -6.23 13.79
CA GLU A 357 -7.43 -6.52 15.03
C GLU A 357 -7.09 -8.01 15.08
N GLU A 358 -5.81 -8.31 15.30
CA GLU A 358 -5.32 -9.69 15.35
C GLU A 358 -5.40 -10.33 16.73
N ASP A 359 -5.51 -9.52 17.78
CA ASP A 359 -5.58 -10.01 19.16
C ASP A 359 -6.95 -10.66 19.40
N GLY A 360 -6.92 -11.94 19.78
CA GLY A 360 -8.14 -12.72 19.98
C GLY A 360 -8.76 -13.35 18.71
N GLY A 361 -8.07 -13.26 17.57
CA GLY A 361 -8.51 -13.69 16.25
C GLY A 361 -8.84 -12.50 15.36
N ASN A 362 -8.57 -12.62 14.06
CA ASN A 362 -8.80 -11.53 13.12
C ASN A 362 -10.26 -11.07 13.14
N HIS A 363 -10.52 -9.88 13.63
CA HIS A 363 -11.85 -9.28 13.61
C HIS A 363 -11.81 -7.83 13.16
N LEU A 364 -12.83 -7.45 12.44
CA LEU A 364 -13.00 -6.11 11.89
C LEU A 364 -13.54 -5.17 12.97
N GLU A 365 -12.86 -4.05 13.18
CA GLU A 365 -13.26 -3.06 14.18
C GLU A 365 -13.00 -1.62 13.72
N ALA A 366 -13.69 -0.68 14.36
CA ALA A 366 -13.32 0.73 14.35
C ALA A 366 -12.36 0.99 15.53
N SER A 367 -11.07 1.20 15.22
CA SER A 367 -10.11 1.60 16.26
C SER A 367 -10.31 3.05 16.70
N GLU A 368 -10.93 3.86 15.85
CA GLU A 368 -11.40 5.22 16.14
C GLU A 368 -12.75 5.43 15.47
N GLY A 369 -13.64 6.21 16.08
CA GLY A 369 -14.98 6.48 15.54
C GLY A 369 -15.94 5.30 15.68
N THR A 370 -16.71 4.99 14.62
CA THR A 370 -17.75 3.94 14.64
C THR A 370 -17.74 3.06 13.39
N MET A 371 -18.41 1.89 13.49
CA MET A 371 -18.62 0.98 12.36
C MET A 371 -19.83 1.33 11.48
N ASP A 372 -20.63 2.35 11.84
CA ASP A 372 -21.92 2.59 11.18
C ASP A 372 -21.77 2.88 9.69
N ALA A 373 -20.86 3.80 9.35
CA ALA A 373 -20.61 4.14 7.95
C ALA A 373 -19.92 3.02 7.17
N TRP A 374 -19.05 2.27 7.82
CA TRP A 374 -18.43 1.09 7.22
C TRP A 374 -19.48 0.04 6.86
N ASN A 375 -20.35 -0.28 7.80
CA ASN A 375 -21.44 -1.23 7.58
C ASN A 375 -22.39 -0.75 6.46
N LEU A 376 -22.68 0.55 6.39
CA LEU A 376 -23.48 1.12 5.31
C LEU A 376 -22.76 0.98 3.97
N MET A 377 -21.47 1.30 3.89
CA MET A 377 -20.66 1.19 2.69
C MET A 377 -20.61 -0.26 2.19
N VAL A 378 -20.32 -1.23 3.06
CA VAL A 378 -20.28 -2.66 2.73
C VAL A 378 -21.66 -3.15 2.27
N ASN A 379 -22.71 -2.82 2.98
CA ASN A 379 -24.09 -3.21 2.60
C ASN A 379 -24.52 -2.60 1.26
N THR A 380 -24.01 -1.43 0.92
CA THR A 380 -24.27 -0.78 -0.37
C THR A 380 -23.44 -1.44 -1.47
N ALA A 381 -22.15 -1.72 -1.23
CA ALA A 381 -21.29 -2.43 -2.16
C ALA A 381 -21.84 -3.81 -2.53
N ASN A 382 -22.41 -4.53 -1.56
CA ASN A 382 -23.01 -5.85 -1.80
C ASN A 382 -24.24 -5.82 -2.71
N LYS A 383 -24.83 -4.65 -2.94
CA LYS A 383 -25.98 -4.46 -3.86
C LYS A 383 -25.55 -4.07 -5.27
N VAL A 384 -24.25 -3.80 -5.46
CA VAL A 384 -23.73 -3.40 -6.78
C VAL A 384 -23.75 -4.58 -7.73
N ASP A 385 -24.47 -4.42 -8.84
CA ASP A 385 -24.55 -5.36 -9.95
C ASP A 385 -24.88 -4.60 -11.26
N GLY A 386 -25.16 -5.32 -12.33
CA GLY A 386 -25.52 -4.73 -13.64
C GLY A 386 -26.98 -4.24 -13.75
N SER A 387 -27.78 -4.27 -12.67
CA SER A 387 -29.17 -3.80 -12.66
C SER A 387 -29.26 -2.28 -12.40
N ALA A 388 -30.42 -1.68 -12.65
CA ALA A 388 -30.68 -0.28 -12.32
C ALA A 388 -30.51 0.01 -10.81
N ASN A 389 -30.90 -0.93 -9.93
CA ASN A 389 -30.70 -0.81 -8.49
C ASN A 389 -29.22 -0.91 -8.11
N GLY A 390 -28.45 -1.79 -8.78
CA GLY A 390 -27.02 -1.89 -8.60
C GLY A 390 -26.27 -0.65 -9.07
N GLN A 391 -26.74 -0.01 -10.15
CA GLN A 391 -26.21 1.27 -10.61
C GLN A 391 -26.44 2.38 -9.56
N ALA A 392 -27.65 2.48 -9.01
CA ALA A 392 -27.93 3.46 -7.95
C ALA A 392 -27.10 3.21 -6.68
N ALA A 393 -26.83 1.94 -6.34
CA ALA A 393 -25.93 1.60 -5.24
C ALA A 393 -24.48 2.05 -5.52
N TYR A 394 -23.99 1.86 -6.74
CA TYR A 394 -22.67 2.33 -7.15
C TYR A 394 -22.56 3.86 -7.10
N GLU A 395 -23.58 4.58 -7.58
CA GLU A 395 -23.62 6.04 -7.50
C GLU A 395 -23.55 6.54 -6.04
N LEU A 396 -24.34 5.94 -5.13
CA LEU A 396 -24.28 6.26 -3.72
C LEU A 396 -22.89 6.02 -3.09
N LEU A 397 -22.20 4.94 -3.49
CA LEU A 397 -20.81 4.71 -3.07
C LEU A 397 -19.89 5.84 -3.53
N CYS A 398 -19.98 6.22 -4.80
CA CYS A 398 -19.16 7.29 -5.37
C CYS A 398 -19.41 8.65 -4.70
N ASP A 399 -20.67 8.93 -4.36
CA ASP A 399 -21.07 10.24 -3.87
C ASP A 399 -20.61 10.51 -2.42
N SER A 400 -20.56 9.46 -1.56
CA SER A 400 -20.39 9.71 -0.13
C SER A 400 -19.75 8.61 0.72
N LEU A 401 -19.67 7.37 0.21
CA LEU A 401 -19.29 6.25 1.08
C LEU A 401 -17.88 5.71 0.78
N LEU A 402 -17.41 5.83 -0.46
CA LEU A 402 -16.13 5.29 -0.91
C LEU A 402 -15.42 6.29 -1.82
N ASP A 403 -14.18 6.63 -1.53
CA ASP A 403 -13.28 7.25 -2.50
C ASP A 403 -12.86 6.18 -3.52
N VAL A 404 -13.65 6.08 -4.59
CA VAL A 404 -13.49 5.02 -5.59
C VAL A 404 -12.15 5.11 -6.31
N ASP A 405 -11.61 6.31 -6.52
CA ASP A 405 -10.29 6.47 -7.15
C ASP A 405 -9.15 6.03 -6.22
N ASN A 406 -9.23 6.38 -4.93
CA ASN A 406 -8.29 5.86 -3.95
C ASN A 406 -8.38 4.33 -3.87
N PHE A 407 -9.60 3.78 -3.85
CA PHE A 407 -9.80 2.33 -3.76
C PHE A 407 -9.25 1.59 -4.99
N ILE A 408 -9.45 2.11 -6.19
CA ILE A 408 -8.87 1.55 -7.42
C ILE A 408 -7.34 1.56 -7.35
N ASP A 409 -6.74 2.69 -7.00
CA ASP A 409 -5.27 2.81 -6.91
C ASP A 409 -4.71 1.88 -5.83
N TYR A 410 -5.37 1.78 -4.68
CA TYR A 410 -5.03 0.85 -3.61
C TYR A 410 -5.07 -0.61 -4.07
N MET A 411 -6.12 -1.02 -4.80
CA MET A 411 -6.23 -2.37 -5.35
C MET A 411 -5.12 -2.67 -6.34
N ILE A 412 -4.83 -1.74 -7.26
CA ILE A 412 -3.78 -1.92 -8.28
C ILE A 412 -2.40 -2.02 -7.62
N ILE A 413 -2.10 -1.25 -6.58
CA ILE A 413 -0.82 -1.34 -5.84
C ILE A 413 -0.65 -2.74 -5.23
N ASN A 414 -1.69 -3.27 -4.55
CA ASN A 414 -1.64 -4.61 -3.95
C ASN A 414 -1.54 -5.72 -5.00
N GLN A 415 -2.24 -5.59 -6.12
CA GLN A 415 -2.17 -6.51 -7.27
C GLN A 415 -0.80 -6.47 -7.94
N TYR A 416 -0.23 -5.27 -8.11
CA TYR A 416 1.14 -5.11 -8.58
C TYR A 416 2.13 -5.79 -7.65
N GLY A 417 1.97 -5.60 -6.35
CA GLY A 417 2.78 -6.25 -5.32
C GLY A 417 2.66 -7.77 -5.33
N GLY A 418 1.52 -8.31 -5.77
CA GLY A 418 1.15 -9.71 -5.55
C GLY A 418 1.10 -10.00 -4.05
N ASN A 419 0.39 -9.16 -3.28
CA ASN A 419 0.35 -9.23 -1.82
C ASN A 419 -0.46 -10.45 -1.36
N THR A 420 0.24 -11.47 -0.88
CA THR A 420 -0.38 -12.75 -0.46
C THR A 420 -0.72 -12.79 1.02
N ASP A 421 -0.20 -11.84 1.82
CA ASP A 421 -0.50 -11.71 3.25
C ASP A 421 -1.55 -10.60 3.48
N TRP A 422 -2.63 -10.67 2.71
CA TRP A 422 -3.66 -9.65 2.58
C TRP A 422 -4.97 -10.32 2.10
N ASP A 423 -6.15 -9.87 2.38
CA ASP A 423 -6.64 -8.69 3.08
C ASP A 423 -7.43 -9.10 4.34
N HIS A 424 -7.20 -10.31 4.80
CA HIS A 424 -7.71 -10.77 6.10
C HIS A 424 -7.08 -10.00 7.28
N HIS A 425 -6.03 -9.22 7.05
CA HIS A 425 -5.40 -8.19 7.89
C HIS A 425 -4.56 -7.25 7.00
N ASN A 426 -3.68 -6.44 7.56
CA ASN A 426 -2.68 -5.65 6.85
C ASN A 426 -3.24 -4.52 5.98
N TRP A 427 -4.23 -3.78 6.48
CA TRP A 427 -4.77 -2.58 5.86
C TRP A 427 -5.46 -1.67 6.87
N TYR A 428 -5.67 -0.41 6.46
CA TYR A 428 -6.56 0.53 7.11
C TYR A 428 -7.52 1.14 6.11
N ALA A 429 -8.72 1.50 6.58
CA ALA A 429 -9.60 2.40 5.88
C ALA A 429 -9.95 3.57 6.80
N ILE A 430 -9.85 4.79 6.28
CA ILE A 430 -10.13 6.00 7.04
C ILE A 430 -11.16 6.85 6.33
N ARG A 431 -11.97 7.56 7.09
CA ARG A 431 -12.84 8.60 6.57
C ARG A 431 -13.02 9.71 7.59
N ARG A 432 -13.36 10.89 7.08
CA ARG A 432 -13.85 11.97 7.91
C ARG A 432 -15.37 12.01 7.85
N HIS A 433 -16.03 12.16 8.98
CA HIS A 433 -17.46 12.45 9.09
C HIS A 433 -17.68 13.81 9.77
N ASN A 434 -18.89 14.39 9.57
CA ASN A 434 -19.32 15.56 10.34
C ASN A 434 -20.03 15.11 11.62
N ASN A 435 -21.01 15.90 12.09
CA ASN A 435 -21.76 15.59 13.32
C ASN A 435 -22.74 14.41 13.18
N ASP A 436 -22.94 13.86 11.97
CA ASP A 436 -23.63 12.60 11.77
C ASP A 436 -22.65 11.52 11.32
N SER A 437 -22.86 10.29 11.74
CA SER A 437 -21.96 9.16 11.52
C SER A 437 -21.89 8.70 10.06
N VAL A 438 -22.68 9.24 9.15
CA VAL A 438 -22.89 8.69 7.81
C VAL A 438 -22.42 9.61 6.70
N SER A 439 -22.45 10.93 6.88
CA SER A 439 -22.14 11.87 5.79
C SER A 439 -20.68 12.32 5.77
N SER A 440 -20.14 12.63 4.69
CA SER A 440 -19.27 13.65 4.16
C SER A 440 -18.14 13.19 3.25
N GLN A 441 -17.25 12.29 3.62
CA GLN A 441 -16.20 11.80 2.73
C GLN A 441 -16.24 10.28 2.68
N GLY A 442 -15.99 9.73 1.50
CA GLY A 442 -15.87 8.29 1.31
C GLY A 442 -14.64 7.72 2.01
N PHE A 443 -14.70 6.44 2.37
CA PHE A 443 -13.54 5.74 2.91
C PHE A 443 -12.36 5.75 1.93
N GLN A 444 -11.18 6.05 2.44
CA GLN A 444 -9.88 5.92 1.77
C GLN A 444 -9.12 4.75 2.37
N PHE A 445 -8.57 3.90 1.51
CA PHE A 445 -7.77 2.75 1.90
C PHE A 445 -6.29 3.08 1.91
N LEU A 446 -5.58 2.58 2.92
CA LEU A 446 -4.16 2.80 3.11
C LEU A 446 -3.41 1.47 3.05
N CYS A 447 -2.30 1.44 2.30
CA CYS A 447 -1.34 0.34 2.34
C CYS A 447 -0.65 0.31 3.69
N TRP A 448 -0.66 -0.86 4.33
CA TRP A 448 -0.05 -1.09 5.63
C TRP A 448 0.39 -2.54 5.75
N ASP A 449 1.59 -2.75 6.29
CA ASP A 449 2.18 -4.07 6.55
C ASP A 449 2.30 -4.95 5.29
N THR A 450 2.59 -4.33 4.15
CA THR A 450 2.75 -4.98 2.86
C THR A 450 4.15 -5.57 2.70
N GLU A 451 4.59 -6.38 3.67
CA GLU A 451 5.94 -6.93 3.71
C GLU A 451 6.11 -8.18 2.85
N ILE A 452 5.00 -8.89 2.52
CA ILE A 452 4.97 -10.12 1.72
C ILE A 452 4.49 -9.82 0.29
N ILE A 453 5.28 -9.00 -0.41
CA ILE A 453 5.06 -8.65 -1.82
C ILE A 453 6.31 -9.00 -2.64
N PHE A 454 6.20 -8.99 -3.97
CA PHE A 454 7.31 -9.26 -4.92
C PHE A 454 7.90 -10.66 -4.79
N GLU A 455 7.11 -11.63 -4.30
CA GLU A 455 7.56 -13.00 -4.08
C GLU A 455 7.69 -13.77 -5.38
N ASN A 456 6.70 -13.66 -6.26
CA ASN A 456 6.61 -14.36 -7.53
C ASN A 456 6.15 -13.40 -8.64
N LEU A 457 6.86 -13.37 -9.76
CA LEU A 457 6.52 -12.54 -10.92
C LEU A 457 5.07 -12.78 -11.41
N TYR A 458 4.63 -14.04 -11.36
CA TYR A 458 3.33 -14.47 -11.87
C TYR A 458 2.25 -14.57 -10.79
N GLU A 459 2.50 -14.02 -9.60
CA GLU A 459 1.47 -13.98 -8.55
C GLU A 459 0.28 -13.12 -8.98
N ASN A 460 -0.91 -13.70 -8.95
CA ASN A 460 -2.15 -13.07 -9.40
C ASN A 460 -3.22 -13.18 -8.33
N ILE A 461 -3.54 -12.06 -7.70
CA ILE A 461 -4.55 -11.95 -6.64
C ILE A 461 -5.87 -11.32 -7.12
N LEU A 462 -6.09 -11.16 -8.42
CA LEU A 462 -7.30 -10.51 -8.97
C LEU A 462 -8.59 -11.21 -8.55
N GLY A 463 -8.56 -12.54 -8.47
CA GLY A 463 -9.70 -13.36 -8.06
C GLY A 463 -9.86 -13.53 -6.54
N LEU A 464 -9.01 -12.89 -5.73
CA LEU A 464 -9.12 -12.99 -4.27
C LEU A 464 -10.47 -12.47 -3.78
N ASN A 465 -11.06 -13.19 -2.81
CA ASN A 465 -12.30 -12.80 -2.14
C ASN A 465 -12.34 -13.41 -0.74
N ASN A 466 -11.85 -12.68 0.24
CA ASN A 466 -11.85 -13.10 1.65
C ASN A 466 -13.15 -12.79 2.39
N GLY A 467 -14.15 -12.25 1.68
CA GLY A 467 -15.47 -11.93 2.23
C GLY A 467 -15.91 -10.51 1.92
N SER A 468 -17.21 -10.30 1.94
CA SER A 468 -17.85 -9.06 1.47
C SER A 468 -17.48 -7.78 2.26
N SER A 469 -16.94 -7.94 3.46
CA SER A 469 -16.49 -6.83 4.31
C SER A 469 -15.00 -6.53 4.19
N PHE A 470 -14.28 -7.23 3.34
CA PHE A 470 -12.86 -7.03 3.09
C PHE A 470 -12.64 -6.34 1.74
N PRO A 471 -11.52 -5.64 1.55
CA PRO A 471 -11.20 -4.97 0.29
C PRO A 471 -11.39 -5.85 -0.96
N SER A 472 -10.92 -7.10 -0.91
CA SER A 472 -11.06 -8.04 -2.04
C SER A 472 -12.53 -8.35 -2.36
N GLY A 473 -13.36 -8.57 -1.34
CA GLY A 473 -14.79 -8.83 -1.55
C GLY A 473 -15.55 -7.61 -2.05
N ILE A 474 -15.27 -6.42 -1.50
CA ILE A 474 -15.81 -5.15 -2.00
C ILE A 474 -15.44 -4.98 -3.48
N PHE A 475 -14.19 -5.23 -3.85
CA PHE A 475 -13.72 -5.14 -5.23
C PHE A 475 -14.47 -6.09 -6.17
N GLN A 476 -14.69 -7.35 -5.77
CA GLN A 476 -15.45 -8.31 -6.58
C GLN A 476 -16.91 -7.89 -6.79
N HIS A 477 -17.53 -7.24 -5.80
CA HIS A 477 -18.87 -6.69 -5.97
C HIS A 477 -18.89 -5.51 -6.94
N LEU A 478 -17.95 -4.58 -6.80
CA LEU A 478 -17.86 -3.40 -7.67
C LEU A 478 -17.58 -3.75 -9.13
N LEU A 479 -16.78 -4.79 -9.40
CA LEU A 479 -16.51 -5.26 -10.78
C LEU A 479 -17.77 -5.70 -11.55
N ARG A 480 -18.87 -5.99 -10.86
CA ARG A 480 -20.14 -6.31 -11.52
C ARG A 480 -20.82 -5.09 -12.16
N ASN A 481 -20.37 -3.89 -11.79
CA ASN A 481 -20.81 -2.64 -12.40
C ASN A 481 -19.85 -2.26 -13.54
N GLU A 482 -20.41 -2.07 -14.75
CA GLU A 482 -19.62 -1.77 -15.94
C GLU A 482 -18.86 -0.44 -15.83
N GLN A 483 -19.43 0.58 -15.18
CA GLN A 483 -18.75 1.88 -15.03
C GLN A 483 -17.52 1.74 -14.12
N PHE A 484 -17.64 1.02 -12.99
CA PHE A 484 -16.48 0.74 -12.13
C PHE A 484 -15.43 -0.06 -12.88
N ALA A 485 -15.83 -1.12 -13.57
CA ALA A 485 -14.90 -2.01 -14.27
C ALA A 485 -14.14 -1.26 -15.39
N ARG A 486 -14.81 -0.38 -16.14
CA ARG A 486 -14.17 0.52 -17.13
C ARG A 486 -13.21 1.50 -16.47
N ARG A 487 -13.63 2.14 -15.36
CA ARG A 487 -12.78 3.09 -14.59
C ARG A 487 -11.53 2.40 -14.07
N TYR A 488 -11.68 1.21 -13.50
CA TYR A 488 -10.57 0.40 -13.02
C TYR A 488 -9.61 -0.02 -14.14
N GLN A 489 -10.13 -0.56 -15.24
CA GLN A 489 -9.33 -0.97 -16.41
C GLN A 489 -8.58 0.22 -17.04
N LYS A 490 -9.22 1.36 -17.17
CA LYS A 490 -8.61 2.60 -17.67
C LYS A 490 -7.46 3.02 -16.75
N ARG A 491 -7.71 3.05 -15.44
CA ARG A 491 -6.70 3.45 -14.47
C ARG A 491 -5.51 2.48 -14.42
N ALA A 492 -5.77 1.18 -14.56
CA ALA A 492 -4.70 0.18 -14.65
C ALA A 492 -3.80 0.42 -15.89
N LYS A 493 -4.38 0.74 -17.05
CA LYS A 493 -3.61 1.11 -18.24
C LYS A 493 -2.73 2.34 -18.01
N GLU A 494 -3.26 3.38 -17.35
CA GLU A 494 -2.51 4.60 -17.04
C GLU A 494 -1.34 4.33 -16.09
N LEU A 495 -1.59 3.55 -15.02
CA LEU A 495 -0.57 3.31 -14.00
C LEU A 495 0.50 2.31 -14.44
N LEU A 496 0.11 1.26 -15.17
CA LEU A 496 0.97 0.13 -15.53
C LEU A 496 1.63 0.28 -16.92
N ALA A 497 1.35 1.37 -17.65
CA ALA A 497 2.06 1.69 -18.89
C ALA A 497 3.58 1.83 -18.64
N ASP A 498 4.39 1.69 -19.68
CA ASP A 498 5.85 1.83 -19.59
C ASP A 498 6.29 3.15 -18.94
N ASP A 499 5.58 4.25 -19.24
CA ASP A 499 5.78 5.59 -18.67
C ASP A 499 4.85 5.90 -17.49
N GLY A 500 4.05 4.94 -17.06
CA GLY A 500 3.12 5.05 -15.93
C GLY A 500 3.82 5.05 -14.58
N LEU A 501 3.09 5.46 -13.53
CA LEU A 501 3.66 5.53 -12.18
C LEU A 501 3.99 4.15 -11.58
N LEU A 502 3.36 3.07 -12.05
CA LEU A 502 3.71 1.68 -11.77
C LEU A 502 4.44 1.01 -12.96
N GLY A 503 4.91 1.80 -13.94
CA GLY A 503 5.77 1.31 -15.00
C GLY A 503 7.18 0.97 -14.49
N PRO A 504 7.95 0.16 -15.24
CA PRO A 504 9.20 -0.41 -14.78
C PRO A 504 10.21 0.62 -14.28
N GLN A 505 10.39 1.72 -15.00
CA GLN A 505 11.34 2.77 -14.60
C GLN A 505 10.92 3.46 -13.30
N SER A 506 9.66 3.88 -13.19
CA SER A 506 9.13 4.60 -12.03
C SER A 506 9.20 3.78 -10.75
N VAL A 507 8.95 2.47 -10.86
CA VAL A 507 9.03 1.51 -9.75
C VAL A 507 10.47 1.37 -9.26
N VAL A 508 11.41 1.19 -10.19
CA VAL A 508 12.84 1.06 -9.88
C VAL A 508 13.40 2.34 -9.26
N GLU A 509 13.00 3.52 -9.72
CA GLU A 509 13.41 4.80 -9.13
C GLU A 509 13.06 4.89 -7.63
N VAL A 510 11.83 4.52 -7.25
CA VAL A 510 11.42 4.50 -5.84
C VAL A 510 12.18 3.43 -5.07
N TRP A 511 12.35 2.23 -5.67
CA TRP A 511 13.09 1.15 -5.04
C TRP A 511 14.57 1.50 -4.80
N ASP A 512 15.21 2.11 -5.77
CA ASP A 512 16.62 2.55 -5.67
C ASP A 512 16.78 3.69 -4.67
N SER A 513 15.85 4.63 -4.61
CA SER A 513 15.85 5.68 -3.59
C SER A 513 15.82 5.10 -2.16
N LEU A 514 14.99 4.07 -1.92
CA LEU A 514 14.95 3.35 -0.65
C LEU A 514 16.26 2.63 -0.37
N TYR A 515 16.80 1.93 -1.35
CA TYR A 515 18.10 1.25 -1.23
C TYR A 515 19.22 2.23 -0.88
N HIS A 516 19.32 3.35 -1.57
CA HIS A 516 20.36 4.34 -1.29
C HIS A 516 20.27 4.89 0.14
N THR A 517 19.04 5.05 0.66
CA THR A 517 18.83 5.49 2.05
C THR A 517 19.43 4.52 3.06
N ILE A 518 19.34 3.21 2.82
CA ILE A 518 19.75 2.19 3.80
C ILE A 518 21.04 1.45 3.42
N SER A 519 21.69 1.82 2.33
CA SER A 519 22.78 1.05 1.71
C SER A 519 23.94 0.69 2.65
N TYR A 520 24.24 1.58 3.61
CA TYR A 520 25.21 1.30 4.69
C TYR A 520 24.53 0.82 5.98
N ALA A 521 23.36 1.34 6.32
CA ALA A 521 22.65 0.96 7.55
C ALA A 521 22.35 -0.55 7.60
N VAL A 522 22.09 -1.18 6.43
CA VAL A 522 21.87 -2.62 6.35
C VAL A 522 23.11 -3.45 6.72
N TYR A 523 24.36 -2.89 6.62
CA TYR A 523 25.56 -3.55 7.15
C TYR A 523 25.58 -3.54 8.69
N ALA A 524 25.14 -2.45 9.32
CA ALA A 524 24.99 -2.39 10.76
C ALA A 524 23.88 -3.33 11.25
N GLU A 525 22.76 -3.42 10.50
CA GLU A 525 21.70 -4.38 10.78
C GLU A 525 22.19 -5.83 10.67
N ALA A 526 23.00 -6.14 9.65
CA ALA A 526 23.60 -7.47 9.48
C ALA A 526 24.52 -7.84 10.64
N ALA A 527 25.37 -6.91 11.04
CA ALA A 527 26.28 -7.12 12.18
C ALA A 527 25.56 -7.26 13.52
N ARG A 528 24.32 -6.79 13.65
CA ARG A 528 23.52 -6.90 14.88
C ARG A 528 22.61 -8.11 14.89
N TRP A 529 22.08 -8.53 13.74
CA TRP A 529 21.01 -9.51 13.66
C TRP A 529 21.22 -10.62 12.63
N GLY A 530 22.30 -10.55 11.82
CA GLY A 530 22.49 -11.50 10.72
C GLY A 530 22.82 -12.91 11.17
N ASP A 531 23.43 -13.06 12.34
CA ASP A 531 23.84 -14.33 12.94
C ASP A 531 22.77 -14.95 13.87
N TYR A 532 21.76 -14.17 14.31
CA TYR A 532 20.80 -14.61 15.33
C TYR A 532 20.20 -15.99 15.03
N ARG A 533 19.79 -16.24 13.79
CA ARG A 533 19.19 -17.54 13.40
C ARG A 533 20.21 -18.65 13.22
N ARG A 534 21.49 -18.31 13.07
CA ARG A 534 22.59 -19.27 13.02
C ARG A 534 23.03 -19.67 14.44
N ASP A 535 23.27 -18.70 15.30
CA ASP A 535 24.03 -18.89 16.54
C ASP A 535 23.13 -18.94 17.79
N VAL A 536 22.05 -18.17 17.81
CA VAL A 536 21.19 -18.02 18.99
C VAL A 536 19.92 -18.88 18.88
N HIS A 537 19.14 -18.73 17.83
CA HIS A 537 17.86 -19.43 17.68
C HIS A 537 17.66 -20.00 16.28
N ARG A 538 17.85 -21.30 16.13
CA ARG A 538 17.87 -22.03 14.86
C ARG A 538 16.47 -22.52 14.41
N TRP A 539 15.39 -22.00 14.94
CA TRP A 539 14.05 -22.47 14.53
C TRP A 539 13.83 -22.27 13.03
N GLN A 540 13.53 -23.38 12.35
CA GLN A 540 13.32 -23.44 10.89
C GLN A 540 14.48 -22.86 10.07
N SER A 541 15.71 -23.00 10.52
CA SER A 541 16.89 -22.45 9.90
C SER A 541 17.98 -23.51 9.72
N LYS A 542 18.75 -23.42 8.64
CA LYS A 542 19.96 -24.21 8.41
C LYS A 542 21.20 -23.61 9.09
N GLY A 543 21.07 -22.47 9.74
CA GLY A 543 22.16 -21.81 10.41
C GLY A 543 23.07 -21.02 9.46
N GLU A 544 22.49 -20.16 8.62
CA GLU A 544 23.24 -19.24 7.77
C GLU A 544 23.51 -17.91 8.47
N LEU A 545 24.67 -17.30 8.16
CA LEU A 545 24.92 -15.90 8.40
C LEU A 545 24.28 -15.07 7.28
N TYR A 546 23.35 -14.19 7.64
CA TYR A 546 22.69 -13.29 6.71
C TYR A 546 23.53 -12.02 6.51
N THR A 547 23.93 -11.76 5.29
CA THR A 547 24.81 -10.63 4.95
C THR A 547 24.27 -9.80 3.81
N VAL A 548 24.76 -8.57 3.71
CA VAL A 548 24.41 -7.67 2.61
C VAL A 548 24.88 -8.22 1.28
N ASP A 549 26.14 -8.63 1.19
CA ASP A 549 26.75 -9.03 -0.09
C ASP A 549 26.17 -10.35 -0.63
N ASN A 550 25.62 -11.19 0.22
CA ASN A 550 25.00 -12.46 -0.16
C ASN A 550 23.48 -12.31 -0.34
N GLN A 551 22.69 -12.49 0.72
CA GLN A 551 21.23 -12.60 0.60
C GLN A 551 20.58 -11.30 0.14
N PHE A 552 20.96 -10.15 0.75
CA PHE A 552 20.32 -8.88 0.41
C PHE A 552 20.56 -8.47 -1.06
N MET A 553 21.80 -8.49 -1.52
CA MET A 553 22.14 -8.11 -2.89
C MET A 553 21.70 -9.17 -3.93
N LYS A 554 21.56 -10.44 -3.53
CA LYS A 554 21.00 -11.48 -4.38
C LYS A 554 19.52 -11.20 -4.67
N GLU A 555 18.75 -10.92 -3.64
CA GLU A 555 17.31 -10.59 -3.80
C GLU A 555 17.12 -9.27 -4.54
N ARG A 556 17.92 -8.25 -4.22
CA ARG A 556 17.88 -6.99 -4.96
C ARG A 556 18.13 -7.20 -6.46
N ARG A 557 19.12 -8.00 -6.86
CA ARG A 557 19.37 -8.32 -8.27
C ARG A 557 18.21 -9.06 -8.91
N ARG A 558 17.59 -10.01 -8.21
CA ARG A 558 16.38 -10.70 -8.68
C ARG A 558 15.25 -9.70 -8.96
N LEU A 559 14.98 -8.78 -8.04
CA LEU A 559 13.93 -7.78 -8.22
C LEU A 559 14.19 -6.86 -9.41
N LEU A 560 15.42 -6.37 -9.57
CA LEU A 560 15.79 -5.45 -10.64
C LEU A 560 15.86 -6.10 -12.03
N ASN A 561 16.28 -7.35 -12.11
CA ASN A 561 16.54 -8.01 -13.40
C ASN A 561 15.39 -8.93 -13.83
N ASP A 562 14.75 -9.61 -12.87
CA ASP A 562 13.84 -10.72 -13.16
C ASP A 562 12.40 -10.45 -12.73
N TYR A 563 12.11 -9.33 -12.02
CA TYR A 563 10.79 -9.01 -11.54
C TYR A 563 10.26 -7.68 -12.10
N PHE A 564 10.84 -6.55 -11.71
CA PHE A 564 10.32 -5.21 -12.06
C PHE A 564 10.23 -4.95 -13.58
N PRO A 565 11.15 -5.42 -14.43
CA PRO A 565 11.05 -5.20 -15.87
C PRO A 565 9.82 -5.83 -16.53
N TYR A 566 9.23 -6.86 -15.89
CA TYR A 566 8.16 -7.67 -16.49
C TYR A 566 6.83 -7.59 -15.73
N ARG A 567 6.85 -7.04 -14.51
CA ARG A 567 5.68 -7.11 -13.62
C ARG A 567 4.52 -6.27 -14.09
N SER A 568 4.76 -5.08 -14.59
CA SER A 568 3.71 -4.16 -15.09
C SER A 568 2.92 -4.79 -16.23
N ASP A 569 3.62 -5.36 -17.20
CA ASP A 569 3.00 -6.05 -18.35
C ASP A 569 2.17 -7.25 -17.92
N PHE A 570 2.71 -8.07 -16.99
CA PHE A 570 1.99 -9.23 -16.48
C PHE A 570 0.70 -8.82 -15.76
N VAL A 571 0.77 -7.83 -14.87
CA VAL A 571 -0.41 -7.37 -14.11
C VAL A 571 -1.42 -6.72 -15.03
N LEU A 572 -0.99 -5.86 -15.96
CA LEU A 572 -1.87 -5.23 -16.93
C LEU A 572 -2.60 -6.27 -17.78
N SER A 573 -1.85 -7.21 -18.35
CA SER A 573 -2.43 -8.30 -19.15
C SER A 573 -3.46 -9.10 -18.33
N SER A 574 -3.10 -9.44 -17.08
CA SER A 574 -4.01 -10.17 -16.18
C SER A 574 -5.29 -9.38 -15.88
N ILE A 575 -5.18 -8.06 -15.67
CA ILE A 575 -6.34 -7.19 -15.42
C ILE A 575 -7.24 -7.13 -16.66
N LEU A 576 -6.66 -6.93 -17.85
CA LEU A 576 -7.42 -6.86 -19.11
C LEU A 576 -8.16 -8.17 -19.36
N ASP A 577 -7.51 -9.29 -19.12
CA ASP A 577 -8.14 -10.62 -19.27
C ASP A 577 -9.23 -10.87 -18.22
N TYR A 578 -9.01 -10.45 -16.97
CA TYR A 578 -9.96 -10.67 -15.88
C TYR A 578 -11.21 -9.81 -16.02
N VAL A 579 -11.04 -8.52 -16.31
CA VAL A 579 -12.14 -7.56 -16.46
C VAL A 579 -12.87 -7.81 -17.77
N GLY A 580 -12.13 -8.00 -18.87
CA GLY A 580 -12.66 -8.39 -20.16
C GLY A 580 -13.57 -7.36 -20.84
N ILE A 581 -13.51 -6.09 -20.41
CA ILE A 581 -14.28 -5.01 -21.04
C ILE A 581 -13.47 -4.44 -22.20
N ASP A 582 -14.13 -4.30 -23.33
CA ASP A 582 -13.59 -3.57 -24.47
C ASP A 582 -13.78 -2.06 -24.23
N ASP A 583 -12.69 -1.32 -24.20
CA ASP A 583 -12.66 0.13 -24.02
C ASP A 583 -12.63 0.90 -25.35
N PHE A 584 -12.86 0.20 -26.46
CA PHE A 584 -12.98 0.82 -27.78
C PHE A 584 -14.15 1.80 -27.79
N GLU A 585 -13.87 3.05 -28.10
CA GLU A 585 -14.87 4.07 -28.37
C GLU A 585 -15.24 3.95 -29.86
N ALA A 586 -16.39 3.34 -30.11
CA ALA A 586 -16.92 3.28 -31.46
C ALA A 586 -17.32 4.69 -31.94
N PRO A 587 -17.21 4.98 -33.25
CA PRO A 587 -17.82 6.16 -33.81
C PRO A 587 -19.30 6.30 -33.41
N ASP A 588 -19.75 7.54 -33.20
CA ASP A 588 -21.09 7.84 -32.65
C ASP A 588 -22.24 7.26 -33.49
N ASP A 589 -22.03 7.01 -34.78
CA ASP A 589 -22.97 6.44 -35.70
C ASP A 589 -23.00 4.90 -35.73
N TRP A 590 -22.05 4.24 -35.01
CA TRP A 590 -22.07 2.79 -34.90
C TRP A 590 -23.06 2.32 -33.84
N VAL A 591 -23.90 1.36 -34.19
CA VAL A 591 -24.90 0.80 -33.27
C VAL A 591 -24.29 -0.37 -32.51
N LYS A 592 -24.02 -0.16 -31.22
CA LYS A 592 -23.55 -1.24 -30.36
C LYS A 592 -24.64 -2.29 -30.17
N LEU A 593 -24.30 -3.55 -30.42
CA LEU A 593 -25.20 -4.67 -30.19
C LEU A 593 -25.25 -4.96 -28.67
N THR A 594 -26.44 -4.83 -28.10
CA THR A 594 -26.70 -5.04 -26.68
C THR A 594 -27.34 -6.40 -26.43
N LYS A 595 -27.35 -6.85 -25.17
CA LYS A 595 -28.00 -8.10 -24.76
C LYS A 595 -29.48 -8.20 -25.16
N GLN A 596 -30.17 -7.09 -25.27
CA GLN A 596 -31.59 -7.05 -25.67
C GLN A 596 -31.83 -7.39 -27.15
N MET A 597 -30.78 -7.34 -27.96
CA MET A 597 -30.84 -7.64 -29.41
C MET A 597 -30.59 -9.12 -29.72
N PHE A 598 -30.28 -9.94 -28.73
CA PHE A 598 -29.95 -11.34 -28.91
C PHE A 598 -30.92 -12.25 -28.16
N CYS A 599 -31.21 -13.40 -28.74
CA CYS A 599 -31.98 -14.46 -28.11
C CYS A 599 -31.29 -15.81 -28.26
N GLU A 600 -31.51 -16.72 -27.31
CA GLU A 600 -30.99 -18.09 -27.41
C GLU A 600 -31.76 -18.90 -28.43
N TRP A 601 -31.04 -19.68 -29.25
CA TRP A 601 -31.62 -20.60 -30.20
C TRP A 601 -31.43 -22.04 -29.71
N SER A 602 -32.54 -22.78 -29.51
CA SER A 602 -32.48 -24.20 -29.20
C SER A 602 -32.25 -25.00 -30.49
N GLY A 603 -31.18 -25.81 -30.53
CA GLY A 603 -30.68 -26.55 -31.69
C GLY A 603 -31.60 -27.62 -32.32
N SER A 604 -32.88 -27.65 -32.02
CA SER A 604 -33.81 -28.64 -32.55
C SER A 604 -34.63 -28.19 -33.78
N GLY A 605 -34.35 -27.03 -34.36
CA GLY A 605 -34.94 -26.60 -35.66
C GLY A 605 -36.45 -26.38 -35.67
N LYS A 606 -37.12 -26.45 -34.55
CA LYS A 606 -38.54 -26.17 -34.39
C LYS A 606 -38.70 -25.20 -33.22
N ASP A 607 -39.16 -24.02 -33.55
CA ASP A 607 -39.56 -22.95 -32.64
C ASP A 607 -38.41 -22.25 -31.91
N ALA A 608 -38.02 -21.11 -32.46
CA ALA A 608 -37.35 -20.09 -31.64
C ALA A 608 -38.34 -19.67 -30.54
N LYS A 609 -38.26 -20.26 -29.39
CA LYS A 609 -39.01 -19.80 -28.21
C LYS A 609 -38.39 -18.49 -27.81
N ALA A 610 -39.18 -17.43 -27.79
CA ALA A 610 -38.86 -16.26 -27.02
C ALA A 610 -38.62 -16.74 -25.58
N LEU A 611 -37.38 -16.69 -25.12
CA LEU A 611 -37.05 -17.04 -23.75
C LEU A 611 -37.51 -15.90 -22.88
N ASP A 612 -38.37 -16.20 -21.89
CA ASP A 612 -38.73 -15.30 -20.78
C ASP A 612 -37.52 -14.90 -19.91
N LYS A 613 -36.34 -15.43 -20.23
CA LYS A 613 -35.08 -15.05 -19.65
C LYS A 613 -34.15 -14.53 -20.71
N GLN A 614 -33.89 -13.23 -20.68
CA GLN A 614 -32.75 -12.65 -21.37
C GLN A 614 -31.52 -13.45 -21.02
N VAL A 615 -31.05 -14.29 -21.95
CA VAL A 615 -29.75 -14.91 -21.83
C VAL A 615 -28.74 -13.79 -21.87
N THR A 616 -28.04 -13.60 -20.80
CA THR A 616 -26.86 -12.76 -20.77
C THR A 616 -25.86 -13.38 -21.74
N VAL A 617 -25.81 -12.88 -22.94
CA VAL A 617 -24.65 -13.12 -23.80
C VAL A 617 -23.51 -12.43 -23.10
N ASP A 618 -22.78 -13.21 -22.34
CA ASP A 618 -21.55 -12.74 -21.76
C ASP A 618 -20.55 -12.67 -22.91
N TRP A 619 -20.31 -11.48 -23.42
CA TRP A 619 -19.28 -11.23 -24.43
C TRP A 619 -17.90 -11.68 -23.94
N ASN A 620 -17.77 -11.96 -22.64
CA ASN A 620 -16.59 -12.49 -21.98
C ASN A 620 -16.50 -14.03 -22.01
N MET A 621 -17.16 -14.71 -22.92
CA MET A 621 -17.15 -16.17 -22.91
C MET A 621 -15.78 -16.76 -23.23
N GLY A 622 -14.96 -16.87 -22.20
CA GLY A 622 -13.83 -17.81 -22.14
C GLY A 622 -14.26 -19.24 -21.83
N GLN A 623 -15.52 -19.60 -22.07
CA GLN A 623 -16.01 -20.97 -21.86
C GLN A 623 -15.92 -21.74 -23.16
N THR A 624 -15.28 -22.89 -23.10
CA THR A 624 -15.36 -23.95 -24.11
C THR A 624 -16.80 -24.45 -24.14
N VAL A 625 -17.62 -23.90 -25.00
CA VAL A 625 -18.98 -24.41 -25.18
C VAL A 625 -18.88 -25.68 -26.02
N GLY A 626 -18.84 -26.80 -25.38
CA GLY A 626 -18.99 -28.09 -26.03
C GLY A 626 -20.40 -28.26 -26.57
N GLY A 627 -20.53 -28.70 -27.80
CA GLY A 627 -21.77 -29.24 -28.29
C GLY A 627 -22.67 -28.34 -29.15
N GLY A 628 -22.12 -27.57 -30.11
CA GLY A 628 -22.91 -27.03 -31.21
C GLY A 628 -24.00 -26.03 -30.86
N THR A 629 -23.92 -25.34 -29.76
CA THR A 629 -24.90 -24.39 -29.26
C THR A 629 -24.72 -23.05 -29.97
N ALA A 630 -25.76 -22.53 -30.60
CA ALA A 630 -25.78 -21.16 -31.11
C ALA A 630 -25.81 -20.20 -29.92
N ILE A 631 -24.95 -19.19 -29.93
CA ILE A 631 -24.73 -18.31 -28.81
C ILE A 631 -25.67 -17.10 -28.85
N ALA A 632 -26.02 -16.63 -30.03
CA ALA A 632 -26.89 -15.47 -30.18
C ALA A 632 -27.57 -15.43 -31.56
N GLY A 633 -28.74 -14.88 -31.60
CA GLY A 633 -29.46 -14.61 -32.85
C GLY A 633 -30.28 -13.33 -32.75
N PHE A 634 -30.47 -12.66 -33.88
CA PHE A 634 -31.37 -11.50 -33.98
C PHE A 634 -32.78 -11.97 -34.26
N VAL A 635 -33.62 -12.09 -33.25
CA VAL A 635 -35.04 -12.41 -33.42
C VAL A 635 -35.88 -11.36 -32.72
N ASN A 636 -36.84 -10.77 -33.39
CA ASN A 636 -37.83 -9.95 -32.74
C ASN A 636 -38.79 -10.88 -31.94
N VAL A 637 -39.16 -10.46 -30.74
CA VAL A 637 -39.89 -11.25 -29.72
C VAL A 637 -41.27 -11.74 -30.20
N ASP A 638 -41.84 -11.11 -31.21
CA ASP A 638 -43.10 -11.54 -31.81
C ASP A 638 -42.85 -12.56 -32.95
N HIS A 639 -42.82 -13.84 -32.59
CA HIS A 639 -42.84 -15.03 -33.40
C HIS A 639 -42.69 -14.83 -34.94
N ASN A 640 -41.48 -15.15 -35.47
CA ASN A 640 -41.10 -15.19 -36.86
C ASN A 640 -40.69 -13.88 -37.57
N GLN A 641 -40.43 -12.79 -36.90
CA GLN A 641 -39.83 -11.62 -37.53
C GLN A 641 -38.36 -11.51 -37.17
N PHE A 642 -37.49 -11.62 -38.16
CA PHE A 642 -36.06 -11.37 -38.03
C PHE A 642 -35.81 -9.84 -38.05
N ALA A 643 -34.75 -9.37 -37.43
CA ALA A 643 -34.36 -7.97 -37.46
C ALA A 643 -34.04 -7.56 -38.92
N ASP A 644 -34.60 -6.45 -39.38
CA ASP A 644 -34.24 -5.84 -40.66
C ASP A 644 -32.86 -5.14 -40.50
N LEU A 645 -31.85 -5.73 -41.13
CA LEU A 645 -30.50 -5.18 -41.15
C LEU A 645 -30.22 -4.40 -42.46
N SER A 646 -31.21 -4.12 -43.31
CA SER A 646 -31.03 -3.44 -44.60
C SER A 646 -30.43 -2.04 -44.51
N GLN A 647 -30.56 -1.39 -43.35
CA GLN A 647 -29.99 -0.09 -43.06
C GLN A 647 -28.50 -0.13 -42.66
N TYR A 648 -27.94 -1.30 -42.48
CA TYR A 648 -26.55 -1.48 -42.11
C TYR A 648 -25.73 -2.10 -43.23
N ASP A 649 -24.43 -1.80 -43.28
CA ASP A 649 -23.51 -2.28 -44.29
C ASP A 649 -22.48 -3.27 -43.73
N ARG A 650 -22.08 -3.13 -42.51
CA ARG A 650 -21.03 -3.98 -41.89
C ARG A 650 -21.37 -4.42 -40.48
N LEU A 651 -20.86 -5.61 -40.14
CA LEU A 651 -20.77 -6.12 -38.78
C LEU A 651 -19.30 -5.98 -38.30
N VAL A 652 -19.09 -5.29 -37.21
CA VAL A 652 -17.78 -5.15 -36.57
C VAL A 652 -17.77 -5.99 -35.29
N LEU A 653 -16.74 -6.84 -35.16
CA LEU A 653 -16.55 -7.69 -33.99
C LEU A 653 -15.18 -7.43 -33.39
N ARG A 654 -15.13 -7.16 -32.11
CA ARG A 654 -13.90 -7.05 -31.35
C ARG A 654 -13.75 -8.23 -30.41
N GLY A 655 -12.51 -8.70 -30.19
CA GLY A 655 -12.29 -9.89 -29.38
C GLY A 655 -10.92 -10.49 -29.57
N SER A 656 -10.77 -11.73 -29.14
CA SER A 656 -9.54 -12.52 -29.24
C SER A 656 -9.83 -13.98 -29.58
N GLY A 657 -8.80 -14.70 -30.02
CA GLY A 657 -8.92 -16.12 -30.36
C GLY A 657 -9.28 -16.38 -31.82
N SER A 658 -9.73 -17.59 -32.14
CA SER A 658 -9.97 -18.02 -33.52
C SER A 658 -11.18 -18.96 -33.66
N GLY A 659 -11.70 -19.05 -34.87
CA GLY A 659 -12.77 -20.01 -35.21
C GLY A 659 -14.17 -19.53 -34.85
N LEU A 660 -14.39 -18.22 -34.70
CA LEU A 660 -15.74 -17.67 -34.57
C LEU A 660 -16.49 -17.85 -35.87
N ARG A 661 -17.63 -18.54 -35.83
CA ARG A 661 -18.52 -18.70 -36.98
C ARG A 661 -19.64 -17.67 -36.94
N ILE A 662 -19.74 -16.90 -37.98
CA ILE A 662 -20.86 -15.99 -38.23
C ILE A 662 -21.81 -16.70 -39.19
N LEU A 663 -23.02 -16.96 -38.76
CA LEU A 663 -24.04 -17.68 -39.56
C LEU A 663 -25.10 -16.71 -40.03
N ALA A 664 -25.38 -16.73 -41.31
CA ALA A 664 -26.53 -16.04 -41.89
C ALA A 664 -27.55 -17.07 -42.38
N ASN A 665 -28.83 -16.89 -42.07
CA ASN A 665 -29.91 -17.75 -42.50
C ASN A 665 -30.89 -16.99 -43.38
N ARG A 666 -31.50 -17.70 -44.31
CA ARG A 666 -32.56 -17.20 -45.18
C ARG A 666 -33.92 -17.68 -44.65
N LEU A 667 -34.93 -16.81 -44.73
CA LEU A 667 -36.31 -17.07 -44.27
C LEU A 667 -37.03 -18.23 -44.98
N VAL A 668 -36.42 -18.88 -45.99
CA VAL A 668 -37.05 -19.98 -46.72
C VAL A 668 -36.57 -21.31 -46.12
N ALA A 669 -37.49 -22.06 -45.59
CA ALA A 669 -37.22 -23.41 -45.08
C ALA A 669 -36.49 -24.23 -46.15
N HIS A 670 -35.26 -24.67 -45.86
CA HIS A 670 -34.39 -25.50 -46.70
C HIS A 670 -33.36 -24.78 -47.61
N GLY A 671 -33.10 -23.48 -47.46
CA GLY A 671 -31.98 -22.84 -48.17
C GLY A 671 -30.61 -23.19 -47.60
N PRO A 672 -29.52 -23.19 -48.39
CA PRO A 672 -28.17 -23.46 -47.88
C PRO A 672 -27.71 -22.36 -46.90
N TRP A 673 -27.14 -22.80 -45.81
CA TRP A 673 -26.53 -21.92 -44.81
C TRP A 673 -25.25 -21.31 -45.36
N LYS A 674 -25.10 -19.99 -45.26
CA LYS A 674 -23.79 -19.36 -45.46
C LYS A 674 -23.18 -19.07 -44.12
N GLN A 675 -21.93 -19.44 -43.99
CA GLN A 675 -21.13 -19.15 -42.79
C GLN A 675 -19.82 -18.51 -43.19
N ILE A 676 -19.38 -17.59 -42.37
CA ILE A 676 -18.04 -17.02 -42.41
C ILE A 676 -17.35 -17.45 -41.10
N VAL A 677 -16.12 -17.94 -41.21
CA VAL A 677 -15.30 -18.27 -40.06
C VAL A 677 -14.21 -17.20 -39.96
N VAL A 678 -14.11 -16.54 -38.83
CA VAL A 678 -13.16 -15.44 -38.61
C VAL A 678 -12.22 -15.74 -37.42
N SER A 679 -11.06 -15.11 -37.43
CA SER A 679 -10.07 -15.17 -36.38
C SER A 679 -9.56 -13.77 -36.05
N PHE A 680 -9.46 -13.43 -34.77
CA PHE A 680 -9.05 -12.10 -34.31
C PHE A 680 -7.53 -11.95 -34.41
N ASN A 681 -7.02 -11.86 -35.62
CA ASN A 681 -5.60 -11.63 -35.89
C ASN A 681 -5.42 -11.08 -37.33
N ASN A 682 -4.23 -10.53 -37.60
CA ASN A 682 -3.86 -9.88 -38.85
C ASN A 682 -3.74 -10.82 -40.07
N ARG A 683 -3.99 -12.11 -39.94
CA ARG A 683 -4.03 -13.08 -41.06
C ARG A 683 -5.44 -13.33 -41.56
N ASP A 684 -6.45 -12.87 -40.79
CA ASP A 684 -7.84 -12.99 -41.20
C ASP A 684 -8.15 -11.97 -42.30
N PRO A 685 -8.85 -12.34 -43.41
CA PRO A 685 -9.16 -11.42 -44.47
C PRO A 685 -10.11 -10.27 -44.06
N TYR A 686 -10.83 -10.43 -42.98
CA TYR A 686 -11.71 -9.41 -42.41
C TYR A 686 -11.08 -8.59 -41.30
N TRP A 687 -9.81 -8.84 -40.96
CA TRP A 687 -9.10 -8.09 -39.94
C TRP A 687 -8.83 -6.66 -40.38
N ASN A 688 -9.18 -5.71 -39.52
CA ASN A 688 -8.84 -4.31 -39.67
C ASN A 688 -7.87 -3.87 -38.58
N GLU A 689 -6.69 -3.42 -39.02
CA GLU A 689 -5.59 -3.03 -38.10
C GLU A 689 -5.90 -1.74 -37.36
N GLU A 690 -6.61 -0.79 -37.98
CA GLU A 690 -6.94 0.51 -37.36
C GLU A 690 -7.88 0.33 -36.18
N TYR A 691 -8.91 -0.48 -36.36
CA TYR A 691 -9.91 -0.73 -35.32
C TYR A 691 -9.61 -1.95 -34.46
N GLN A 692 -8.51 -2.71 -34.73
CA GLN A 692 -8.20 -3.98 -34.07
C GLN A 692 -9.43 -4.89 -33.97
N ALA A 693 -10.10 -5.08 -35.10
CA ALA A 693 -11.41 -5.70 -35.18
C ALA A 693 -11.58 -6.53 -36.45
N ILE A 694 -12.48 -7.50 -36.41
CA ILE A 694 -13.00 -8.17 -37.58
C ILE A 694 -14.15 -7.30 -38.15
N ILE A 695 -14.05 -6.90 -39.41
CA ILE A 695 -15.09 -6.12 -40.12
C ILE A 695 -15.62 -6.93 -41.28
N VAL A 696 -16.82 -7.44 -41.14
CA VAL A 696 -17.49 -8.27 -42.15
C VAL A 696 -18.52 -7.43 -42.89
N PRO A 697 -18.37 -7.21 -44.23
CA PRO A 697 -19.43 -6.63 -45.01
C PRO A 697 -20.68 -7.52 -44.95
N LEU A 698 -21.82 -6.96 -44.65
CA LEU A 698 -23.07 -7.73 -44.58
C LEU A 698 -23.42 -8.35 -45.93
N SER A 699 -22.97 -7.76 -47.04
CA SER A 699 -23.04 -8.34 -48.37
C SER A 699 -22.37 -9.72 -48.48
N ASP A 700 -21.30 -9.96 -47.74
CA ASP A 700 -20.60 -11.25 -47.77
C ASP A 700 -21.38 -12.34 -47.05
N LEU A 701 -22.29 -11.98 -46.17
CA LEU A 701 -23.23 -12.89 -45.53
C LEU A 701 -24.46 -13.20 -46.36
N MET A 702 -24.68 -12.47 -47.48
CA MET A 702 -25.77 -12.72 -48.38
C MET A 702 -25.53 -14.00 -49.20
N THR A 703 -26.51 -14.89 -49.26
CA THR A 703 -26.42 -16.08 -50.10
C THR A 703 -26.58 -15.71 -51.56
N MET A 704 -25.61 -16.09 -52.39
CA MET A 704 -25.58 -15.71 -53.80
C MET A 704 -26.42 -16.57 -54.74
N ASN A 705 -27.05 -17.65 -54.30
CA ASN A 705 -27.77 -18.53 -55.22
C ASN A 705 -29.20 -18.79 -54.76
N ASP A 706 -30.11 -18.07 -55.35
CA ASP A 706 -31.44 -18.60 -55.61
C ASP A 706 -31.34 -19.63 -56.75
N THR A 707 -31.94 -20.81 -56.59
CA THR A 707 -31.94 -21.86 -57.59
C THR A 707 -32.65 -21.43 -58.92
N ASP A 708 -33.29 -20.27 -58.92
CA ASP A 708 -34.02 -19.70 -60.02
C ASP A 708 -33.33 -18.57 -60.82
N GLY A 709 -32.05 -18.30 -60.49
CA GLY A 709 -31.25 -17.30 -61.20
C GLY A 709 -31.68 -15.84 -61.04
N ASN A 710 -32.67 -15.53 -60.23
CA ASN A 710 -33.10 -14.17 -59.93
C ASN A 710 -32.41 -13.62 -58.68
N ARG A 711 -31.52 -12.67 -58.92
CA ARG A 711 -30.98 -11.82 -57.88
C ARG A 711 -32.12 -10.91 -57.37
N ARG A 712 -32.85 -11.32 -56.34
CA ARG A 712 -33.76 -10.41 -55.66
C ARG A 712 -32.95 -9.53 -54.72
N LYS A 713 -32.95 -8.24 -55.01
CA LYS A 713 -32.42 -7.17 -54.12
C LYS A 713 -33.15 -7.08 -52.77
N ASP A 714 -34.21 -7.82 -52.61
CA ASP A 714 -35.12 -7.77 -51.45
C ASP A 714 -34.85 -8.88 -50.43
N SER A 715 -33.73 -9.58 -50.54
CA SER A 715 -33.36 -10.55 -49.50
C SER A 715 -32.87 -9.83 -48.28
N PHE A 716 -33.74 -9.71 -47.30
CA PHE A 716 -33.40 -9.25 -45.97
C PHE A 716 -32.23 -10.07 -45.42
N LEU A 717 -31.22 -9.38 -44.94
CA LEU A 717 -30.11 -10.01 -44.32
C LEU A 717 -30.50 -10.39 -42.88
N HIS A 718 -30.50 -11.66 -42.60
CA HIS A 718 -30.80 -12.14 -41.26
C HIS A 718 -29.53 -12.73 -40.69
N LEU A 719 -28.93 -12.01 -39.75
CA LEU A 719 -27.87 -12.55 -38.96
C LEU A 719 -28.50 -13.45 -37.88
N ASN A 720 -28.36 -14.76 -38.01
CA ASN A 720 -29.04 -15.70 -37.12
C ASN A 720 -28.27 -16.01 -35.87
N ALA A 721 -26.95 -16.10 -35.96
CA ALA A 721 -26.18 -16.49 -34.81
C ALA A 721 -24.69 -16.16 -34.97
N LEU A 722 -24.07 -15.83 -33.85
CA LEU A 722 -22.64 -15.95 -33.65
C LEU A 722 -22.40 -17.31 -33.01
N LYS A 723 -21.58 -18.15 -33.59
CA LYS A 723 -21.28 -19.50 -33.06
C LYS A 723 -19.77 -19.69 -32.97
N VAL A 724 -19.31 -20.22 -31.86
CA VAL A 724 -17.92 -20.62 -31.69
C VAL A 724 -17.70 -22.02 -32.25
N ASP A 725 -16.60 -22.23 -32.96
CA ASP A 725 -16.26 -23.53 -33.50
C ASP A 725 -15.87 -24.54 -32.42
N TRP A 726 -16.11 -25.84 -32.65
CA TRP A 726 -15.97 -26.93 -31.70
C TRP A 726 -14.58 -27.10 -31.08
N ASN A 727 -13.54 -26.68 -31.77
CA ASN A 727 -12.13 -26.85 -31.34
C ASN A 727 -11.37 -25.53 -31.11
N SER A 728 -12.07 -24.41 -31.08
CA SER A 728 -11.47 -23.10 -30.95
C SER A 728 -12.11 -22.33 -29.82
N SER A 729 -11.30 -21.63 -29.07
CA SER A 729 -11.75 -20.67 -28.08
C SER A 729 -11.65 -19.28 -28.68
N CYS A 730 -12.74 -18.55 -28.69
CA CYS A 730 -12.72 -17.13 -28.99
C CYS A 730 -13.54 -16.39 -27.95
N LYS A 731 -13.15 -15.14 -27.72
CA LYS A 731 -13.82 -14.20 -26.83
C LYS A 731 -14.23 -13.01 -27.67
N VAL A 732 -15.53 -12.71 -27.73
CA VAL A 732 -16.04 -11.49 -28.37
C VAL A 732 -16.32 -10.48 -27.27
N THR A 733 -15.62 -9.35 -27.28
CA THR A 733 -15.71 -8.30 -26.25
C THR A 733 -16.73 -7.22 -26.62
N ALA A 734 -16.91 -6.95 -27.92
CA ALA A 734 -17.93 -6.04 -28.39
C ALA A 734 -18.35 -6.37 -29.85
N ALA A 735 -19.56 -5.98 -30.23
CA ALA A 735 -20.06 -6.08 -31.55
C ALA A 735 -20.87 -4.82 -31.93
N TYR A 736 -20.72 -4.38 -33.19
CA TYR A 736 -21.38 -3.19 -33.69
C TYR A 736 -21.95 -3.44 -35.09
N LEU A 737 -23.04 -2.74 -35.40
CA LEU A 737 -23.55 -2.58 -36.77
C LEU A 737 -23.20 -1.18 -37.26
N VAL A 738 -22.66 -1.09 -38.45
CA VAL A 738 -22.30 0.18 -39.09
C VAL A 738 -23.38 0.55 -40.09
N PRO A 739 -24.04 1.72 -39.97
CA PRO A 739 -25.03 2.18 -40.91
C PRO A 739 -24.46 2.37 -42.35
N ALA A 740 -25.24 2.10 -43.33
CA ALA A 740 -24.84 2.25 -44.74
C ALA A 740 -24.47 3.70 -45.12
N GLU A 741 -25.10 4.67 -44.48
CA GLU A 741 -24.84 6.09 -44.73
C GLU A 741 -23.51 6.58 -44.11
N ALA A 742 -23.04 5.98 -43.03
CA ALA A 742 -21.76 6.31 -42.38
C ALA A 742 -20.55 6.08 -43.31
N LEU A 743 -20.68 5.22 -44.28
CA LEU A 743 -19.60 4.85 -45.21
C LEU A 743 -19.54 5.75 -46.46
N ALA A 744 -20.56 6.56 -46.73
CA ALA A 744 -20.54 7.49 -47.86
C ALA A 744 -19.42 8.56 -47.67
N ILE A 745 -19.03 8.83 -46.44
CA ILE A 745 -17.93 9.78 -46.13
C ILE A 745 -16.57 9.09 -46.24
N GLU A 746 -16.43 7.83 -45.82
CA GLU A 746 -15.18 7.07 -45.94
C GLU A 746 -14.84 6.64 -47.37
N SER A 747 -15.85 6.37 -48.22
CA SER A 747 -15.61 5.97 -49.60
C SER A 747 -15.02 7.10 -50.47
N ILE A 748 -15.11 8.36 -50.04
CA ILE A 748 -14.40 9.48 -50.67
C ILE A 748 -12.92 9.49 -50.30
N GLY A 749 -12.54 8.87 -49.18
CA GLY A 749 -11.14 8.73 -48.70
C GLY A 749 -10.41 7.49 -49.26
N SER A 750 -11.11 6.47 -49.74
CA SER A 750 -10.52 5.19 -50.18
C SER A 750 -10.33 5.03 -51.70
N GLN A 751 -10.43 6.10 -52.50
CA GLN A 751 -9.76 6.07 -53.77
C GLN A 751 -8.27 5.95 -53.49
N SER A 752 -7.71 4.78 -53.77
CA SER A 752 -6.30 4.48 -53.77
C SER A 752 -5.54 5.56 -54.53
N GLN A 753 -5.17 6.62 -53.82
CA GLN A 753 -4.09 7.48 -54.26
C GLN A 753 -2.84 6.59 -54.22
N PRO A 754 -2.09 6.51 -55.33
CA PRO A 754 -0.80 5.79 -55.31
C PRO A 754 0.02 6.37 -54.17
N PHE A 755 0.57 5.51 -53.32
CA PHE A 755 1.40 5.87 -52.19
C PHE A 755 2.30 7.04 -52.52
N SER A 756 2.03 8.22 -51.95
CA SER A 756 2.86 9.38 -52.12
C SER A 756 4.26 9.07 -51.62
N THR A 757 5.22 8.97 -52.55
CA THR A 757 6.64 8.83 -52.22
C THR A 757 7.20 10.12 -51.63
N SER A 758 6.39 11.13 -51.38
CA SER A 758 6.80 12.47 -50.96
C SER A 758 7.07 12.56 -49.47
N TYR A 759 8.14 13.20 -49.11
CA TYR A 759 8.49 13.57 -47.73
C TYR A 759 7.97 14.98 -47.44
N TYR A 760 7.55 15.22 -46.21
CA TYR A 760 7.19 16.53 -45.69
C TYR A 760 8.01 16.87 -44.47
N ASN A 761 8.46 18.10 -44.33
CA ASN A 761 9.10 18.58 -43.11
C ASN A 761 8.06 18.75 -41.97
N LEU A 762 8.51 19.07 -40.77
CA LEU A 762 7.61 19.25 -39.62
C LEU A 762 6.68 20.46 -39.74
N GLN A 763 6.91 21.37 -40.71
CA GLN A 763 6.05 22.50 -41.06
C GLN A 763 5.03 22.15 -42.16
N GLY A 764 4.96 20.89 -42.62
CA GLY A 764 4.03 20.42 -43.65
C GLY A 764 4.44 20.75 -45.10
N GLN A 765 5.66 21.23 -45.33
CA GLN A 765 6.17 21.53 -46.68
C GLN A 765 6.76 20.27 -47.31
N LYS A 766 6.44 20.03 -48.57
CA LYS A 766 6.95 18.90 -49.36
C LYS A 766 8.47 19.03 -49.59
N VAL A 767 9.20 17.94 -49.34
CA VAL A 767 10.65 17.86 -49.52
C VAL A 767 10.98 16.80 -50.56
N GLU A 768 11.52 17.21 -51.70
CA GLU A 768 11.83 16.30 -52.81
C GLU A 768 13.03 15.39 -52.57
N ARG A 769 14.02 15.88 -51.78
CA ARG A 769 15.20 15.11 -51.37
C ARG A 769 15.48 15.33 -49.87
N PRO A 770 15.02 14.43 -49.00
CA PRO A 770 15.24 14.56 -47.57
C PRO A 770 16.71 14.37 -47.25
N THR A 771 17.29 15.33 -46.55
CA THR A 771 18.62 15.22 -45.90
C THR A 771 18.45 14.66 -44.48
N ARG A 772 19.53 14.46 -43.76
CA ARG A 772 19.47 13.96 -42.38
C ARG A 772 18.50 14.81 -41.53
N GLY A 773 17.47 14.18 -40.98
CA GLY A 773 16.44 14.88 -40.20
C GLY A 773 15.17 14.08 -39.98
N ILE A 774 14.17 14.72 -39.37
CA ILE A 774 12.85 14.11 -39.11
C ILE A 774 11.87 14.65 -40.14
N TYR A 775 11.15 13.74 -40.82
CA TYR A 775 10.18 14.03 -41.87
C TYR A 775 8.88 13.27 -41.61
N ILE A 776 7.80 13.69 -42.26
CA ILE A 776 6.52 12.99 -42.29
C ILE A 776 6.38 12.35 -43.69
N ARG A 777 6.11 11.04 -43.73
CA ARG A 777 5.80 10.31 -44.95
C ARG A 777 4.62 9.39 -44.66
N ASN A 778 3.59 9.49 -45.47
CA ASN A 778 2.32 8.74 -45.29
C ASN A 778 1.74 8.91 -43.85
N GLY A 779 1.75 10.15 -43.33
CA GLY A 779 1.26 10.46 -42.00
C GLY A 779 2.13 9.99 -40.83
N LYS A 780 3.22 9.26 -41.11
CA LYS A 780 4.12 8.73 -40.06
C LYS A 780 5.43 9.53 -39.98
N LYS A 781 5.91 9.72 -38.77
CA LYS A 781 7.21 10.35 -38.47
C LYS A 781 8.35 9.40 -38.89
N MET A 782 9.26 9.86 -39.73
CA MET A 782 10.43 9.11 -40.19
C MET A 782 11.72 9.85 -39.87
N VAL A 783 12.74 9.13 -39.49
CA VAL A 783 14.10 9.65 -39.29
C VAL A 783 14.92 9.25 -40.51
N VAL A 784 15.41 10.24 -41.26
CA VAL A 784 16.41 10.03 -42.32
C VAL A 784 17.78 10.25 -41.67
N ARG A 785 18.63 9.21 -41.65
CA ARG A 785 19.94 9.18 -41.01
C ARG A 785 21.05 9.60 -41.97
#